data_e8724f8992f23df119c2f44e65e0e657
#
_entry.id   e8724f8992f23df119c2f44e65e0e657
#
_cell.length_a   1.000
_cell.length_b   1.000
_cell.length_c   1.000
_cell.angle_alpha   90.00
_cell.angle_beta   90.00
_cell.angle_gamma   90.00
#
_symmetry.space_group_name_H-M   'P 1'
#
loop_
_entity.id
_entity.type
_entity.pdbx_description
1 polymer ?
#
loop_
_entity_poly.entity_id
_entity_poly.type
_entity_poly.pdbx_seq_one_letter_code
_entity_poly.pdbx_strand_id
1 'polypeptide(L)'
;MARTKYIQITPPVGVARRPVYKCRECGYSAPSDRVLACDFCCPRCGSYFRMRPRDRIALVADLGSFAEFAGDVEGSDPLEFAGYPAKLASVQARSGESEAVVCGFCRIEGQSCGIAVMDSGFMMGSMGYAVGERLSRLFDRATQQKLSVVVFAASGGARMQEGLVSLMQMAKVSCAVQRHRAAGLFYLSVITDPTTGGVTASFATEGDVIISEPKALIGFAGRRVIESTVREELPEGFQTAEFALEHGLIDGIVAREDLRSVISELIALHHVPTREEEAIMAVRAKNADRRTGRRSSDFVQKNRSDERRRLRKDPVRALSFGIKDVLTRGTQIAANIVPPASRRDDRYHAAQVPLPKDVAPGVQAACVEQAATRGGADADAWHRVQLARRVDRPTAAVYLDALVDGFLQMHGDRSFADDPAIVAGLGFVEGRPVTVITQEKGTNTADRVAHNFGCSHPEGYRKALRLARQAEQFGRPVICLVDTQGAHCDAGSEQRGQGNAIAECLTTFAGLRVPVISIVLSEGGSGGALALAVGDRIAMMENAVYSILTPEGFASILWKDASRAAEAADAMKPTAWQAKAMGIVDEVIREEGAGAHEHPEQAAQAVKEYVVSSLRELEGVPVPELVRRRQERFSRVGVE
;
A
#
# COMPACT_ATOMS: atom_id res chain seq x y z
N MET A 1 2.54 -30.63 5.63
CA MET A 1 1.64 -29.81 6.49
C MET A 1 2.27 -29.67 7.87
N ALA A 2 3.04 -28.66 8.13
CA ALA A 2 3.62 -28.38 9.44
C ALA A 2 2.99 -27.11 10.00
N ARG A 3 2.06 -27.28 10.95
CA ARG A 3 1.51 -26.19 11.76
C ARG A 3 2.62 -25.66 12.67
N THR A 4 3.17 -24.49 12.36
CA THR A 4 4.08 -23.81 13.27
C THR A 4 3.26 -23.17 14.39
N LYS A 5 3.01 -23.93 15.46
CA LYS A 5 2.47 -23.38 16.71
C LYS A 5 3.58 -22.60 17.41
N TYR A 6 3.35 -21.32 17.68
CA TYR A 6 4.13 -20.60 18.67
C TYR A 6 3.78 -21.19 20.05
N ILE A 7 4.66 -21.98 20.62
CA ILE A 7 4.54 -22.46 21.99
C ILE A 7 5.29 -21.44 22.86
N GLN A 8 4.55 -20.52 23.45
CA GLN A 8 5.04 -19.82 24.62
C GLN A 8 4.96 -20.82 25.77
N ILE A 9 6.08 -21.42 26.15
CA ILE A 9 6.14 -22.34 27.31
C ILE A 9 6.09 -21.46 28.55
N THR A 10 4.92 -21.35 29.18
CA THR A 10 4.78 -20.74 30.51
C THR A 10 5.38 -21.70 31.53
N PRO A 11 6.42 -21.32 32.27
CA PRO A 11 7.01 -22.22 33.31
C PRO A 11 6.06 -22.34 34.50
N PRO A 12 6.15 -23.44 35.24
CA PRO A 12 5.40 -23.58 36.49
C PRO A 12 5.82 -22.51 37.50
N VAL A 13 4.84 -22.06 38.31
CA VAL A 13 5.00 -21.03 39.34
C VAL A 13 6.18 -21.35 40.25
N GLY A 14 7.22 -20.50 40.24
CA GLY A 14 8.35 -20.63 41.18
C GLY A 14 9.76 -20.42 40.58
N VAL A 15 9.94 -20.47 39.25
CA VAL A 15 11.25 -20.17 38.63
C VAL A 15 11.03 -19.21 37.46
N ALA A 16 11.45 -17.99 37.59
CA ALA A 16 11.48 -17.04 36.48
C ALA A 16 12.44 -17.54 35.39
N ARG A 17 11.93 -18.35 34.46
CA ARG A 17 12.69 -18.75 33.29
C ARG A 17 12.79 -17.55 32.37
N ARG A 18 14.02 -17.15 32.02
CA ARG A 18 14.25 -16.10 31.03
C ARG A 18 13.58 -16.49 29.72
N PRO A 19 12.88 -15.61 29.03
CA PRO A 19 12.28 -15.91 27.74
C PRO A 19 13.34 -16.44 26.77
N VAL A 20 12.97 -17.42 25.95
CA VAL A 20 13.85 -18.08 24.98
C VAL A 20 13.33 -17.78 23.58
N TYR A 21 14.19 -17.30 22.69
CA TYR A 21 13.90 -17.07 21.28
C TYR A 21 14.34 -18.29 20.47
N LYS A 22 13.42 -18.89 19.71
CA LYS A 22 13.75 -19.97 18.77
C LYS A 22 13.94 -19.41 17.38
N CYS A 23 15.13 -19.54 16.82
CA CYS A 23 15.46 -19.14 15.47
C CYS A 23 14.68 -20.00 14.45
N ARG A 24 14.05 -19.37 13.46
CA ARG A 24 13.28 -20.03 12.41
C ARG A 24 14.19 -20.71 11.39
N GLU A 25 15.35 -20.10 11.10
CA GLU A 25 16.30 -20.59 10.10
C GLU A 25 17.09 -21.82 10.59
N CYS A 26 17.76 -21.70 11.73
CA CYS A 26 18.66 -22.75 12.21
C CYS A 26 18.11 -23.59 13.38
N GLY A 27 16.89 -23.32 13.85
CA GLY A 27 16.25 -24.01 14.97
C GLY A 27 16.89 -23.78 16.36
N TYR A 28 17.95 -22.94 16.43
CA TYR A 28 18.64 -22.67 17.70
C TYR A 28 17.75 -21.90 18.67
N SER A 29 17.75 -22.34 19.94
CA SER A 29 17.02 -21.68 21.03
C SER A 29 17.99 -20.83 21.84
N ALA A 30 17.90 -19.52 21.75
CA ALA A 30 18.76 -18.57 22.42
C ALA A 30 18.07 -17.94 23.63
N PRO A 31 18.73 -17.80 24.79
CA PRO A 31 18.25 -16.98 25.90
C PRO A 31 18.09 -15.51 25.48
N SER A 32 17.10 -14.81 26.05
CA SER A 32 16.79 -13.41 25.69
C SER A 32 17.96 -12.46 25.84
N ASP A 33 18.77 -12.61 26.89
CA ASP A 33 19.96 -11.81 27.12
C ASP A 33 20.99 -11.88 25.99
N ARG A 34 21.19 -13.07 25.40
CA ARG A 34 22.06 -13.23 24.23
C ARG A 34 21.46 -12.64 22.97
N VAL A 35 20.15 -12.74 22.79
CA VAL A 35 19.46 -12.15 21.64
C VAL A 35 19.50 -10.63 21.70
N LEU A 36 19.25 -10.05 22.88
CA LEU A 36 19.37 -8.61 23.13
C LEU A 36 20.80 -8.11 22.89
N ALA A 37 21.83 -8.85 23.35
CA ALA A 37 23.23 -8.50 23.14
C ALA A 37 23.67 -8.54 21.66
N CYS A 38 22.88 -9.17 20.79
CA CYS A 38 23.11 -9.24 19.33
C CYS A 38 22.05 -8.46 18.55
N ASP A 39 21.47 -7.40 19.12
CA ASP A 39 20.48 -6.55 18.47
C ASP A 39 19.30 -7.34 17.85
N PHE A 40 18.77 -8.33 18.60
CA PHE A 40 17.73 -9.25 18.15
C PHE A 40 18.11 -10.11 16.93
N CYS A 41 19.39 -10.44 16.79
CA CYS A 41 19.89 -11.42 15.84
C CYS A 41 20.07 -12.78 16.49
N CYS A 42 20.00 -13.85 15.70
CA CYS A 42 20.34 -15.18 16.16
C CYS A 42 21.85 -15.29 16.39
N PRO A 43 22.31 -15.56 17.62
CA PRO A 43 23.76 -15.64 17.89
C PRO A 43 24.47 -16.80 17.19
N ARG A 44 23.71 -17.74 16.55
CA ARG A 44 24.27 -18.87 15.81
C ARG A 44 24.39 -18.63 14.31
N CYS A 45 23.35 -18.07 13.67
CA CYS A 45 23.30 -17.90 12.20
C CYS A 45 23.09 -16.45 11.74
N GLY A 46 22.96 -15.48 12.65
CA GLY A 46 22.78 -14.08 12.32
C GLY A 46 21.40 -13.69 11.81
N SER A 47 20.45 -14.63 11.65
CA SER A 47 19.12 -14.28 11.16
C SER A 47 18.36 -13.42 12.16
N TYR A 48 17.50 -12.54 11.67
CA TYR A 48 16.82 -11.53 12.47
C TYR A 48 15.58 -12.08 13.15
N PHE A 49 15.42 -11.74 14.44
CA PHE A 49 14.15 -11.88 15.13
C PHE A 49 13.30 -10.62 14.94
N ARG A 50 11.98 -10.79 14.95
CA ARG A 50 11.05 -9.66 14.99
C ARG A 50 11.25 -8.88 16.28
N MET A 51 11.22 -7.54 16.17
CA MET A 51 11.42 -6.64 17.30
C MET A 51 10.09 -5.99 17.68
N ARG A 52 9.93 -5.71 18.98
CA ARG A 52 8.84 -4.85 19.44
C ARG A 52 9.17 -3.38 19.13
N PRO A 53 8.17 -2.50 18.98
CA PRO A 53 8.38 -1.10 18.63
C PRO A 53 9.37 -0.39 19.56
N ARG A 54 9.21 -0.54 20.86
CA ARG A 54 10.08 0.15 21.85
C ARG A 54 11.52 -0.35 21.82
N ASP A 55 11.73 -1.63 21.54
CA ASP A 55 13.08 -2.18 21.37
C ASP A 55 13.74 -1.60 20.10
N ARG A 56 12.98 -1.44 19.00
CA ARG A 56 13.45 -0.83 17.76
C ARG A 56 13.80 0.65 17.95
N ILE A 57 12.94 1.38 18.64
CA ILE A 57 13.18 2.79 18.98
C ILE A 57 14.45 2.92 19.83
N ALA A 58 14.61 2.06 20.84
CA ALA A 58 15.81 2.08 21.69
C ALA A 58 17.10 1.77 20.92
N LEU A 59 17.02 0.96 19.84
CA LEU A 59 18.16 0.63 18.99
C LEU A 59 18.63 1.84 18.14
N VAL A 60 17.69 2.63 17.61
CA VAL A 60 18.03 3.69 16.64
C VAL A 60 18.04 5.09 17.23
N ALA A 61 17.19 5.40 18.21
CA ALA A 61 17.09 6.73 18.80
C ALA A 61 18.22 7.02 19.80
N ASP A 62 18.56 8.29 19.95
CA ASP A 62 19.46 8.76 21.00
C ASP A 62 18.82 8.55 22.37
N LEU A 63 19.61 8.12 23.34
CA LEU A 63 19.13 7.80 24.68
C LEU A 63 18.35 8.96 25.28
N GLY A 64 17.11 8.68 25.72
CA GLY A 64 16.22 9.66 26.37
C GLY A 64 15.67 10.73 25.42
N SER A 65 15.86 10.61 24.09
CA SER A 65 15.35 11.59 23.12
C SER A 65 13.94 11.29 22.62
N PHE A 66 13.45 10.05 22.78
CA PHE A 66 12.12 9.67 22.28
C PHE A 66 11.01 10.24 23.16
N ALA A 67 10.06 10.90 22.50
CA ALA A 67 8.81 11.37 23.10
C ALA A 67 7.65 10.81 22.28
N GLU A 68 6.81 9.98 22.91
CA GLU A 68 5.66 9.38 22.25
C GLU A 68 4.62 10.44 21.84
N PHE A 69 3.99 10.23 20.70
CA PHE A 69 2.98 11.11 20.12
C PHE A 69 1.80 10.30 19.58
N ALA A 70 0.56 10.81 19.73
CA ALA A 70 -0.68 10.17 19.31
C ALA A 70 -0.94 8.77 19.91
N GLY A 71 -0.33 8.45 21.06
CA GLY A 71 -0.57 7.20 21.79
C GLY A 71 -1.98 7.11 22.40
N ASP A 72 -2.70 8.23 22.48
CA ASP A 72 -4.09 8.37 22.91
C ASP A 72 -5.13 7.91 21.89
N VAL A 73 -4.74 7.70 20.63
CA VAL A 73 -5.64 7.19 19.59
C VAL A 73 -5.80 5.68 19.75
N GLU A 74 -7.00 5.25 20.08
CA GLU A 74 -7.32 3.84 20.30
C GLU A 74 -8.04 3.22 19.09
N GLY A 75 -7.96 1.89 18.97
CA GLY A 75 -8.69 1.13 17.95
C GLY A 75 -10.21 1.18 18.20
N SER A 76 -10.99 1.20 17.12
CA SER A 76 -12.45 1.15 17.14
C SER A 76 -12.96 -0.13 16.49
N ASP A 77 -14.25 -0.44 16.68
CA ASP A 77 -14.95 -1.55 16.02
C ASP A 77 -16.08 -1.02 15.12
N PRO A 78 -15.74 -0.43 13.95
CA PRO A 78 -16.73 0.24 13.11
C PRO A 78 -17.74 -0.73 12.46
N LEU A 79 -17.44 -2.02 12.46
CA LEU A 79 -18.32 -3.05 11.91
C LEU A 79 -19.12 -3.79 12.97
N GLU A 80 -18.85 -3.54 14.25
CA GLU A 80 -19.40 -4.35 15.37
C GLU A 80 -19.06 -5.85 15.17
N PHE A 81 -17.80 -6.11 14.79
CA PHE A 81 -17.37 -7.44 14.40
C PHE A 81 -17.28 -8.38 15.60
N ALA A 82 -18.02 -9.50 15.51
CA ALA A 82 -18.14 -10.45 16.62
C ALA A 82 -16.78 -10.92 17.17
N GLY A 83 -16.54 -10.66 18.46
CA GLY A 83 -15.32 -11.06 19.18
C GLY A 83 -14.10 -10.17 18.92
N TYR A 84 -14.20 -9.15 18.06
CA TYR A 84 -13.06 -8.27 17.77
C TYR A 84 -12.64 -7.43 18.99
N PRO A 85 -13.55 -6.77 19.75
CA PRO A 85 -13.16 -6.03 20.94
C PRO A 85 -12.43 -6.90 21.99
N ALA A 86 -12.92 -8.11 22.24
CA ALA A 86 -12.26 -9.05 23.16
C ALA A 86 -10.87 -9.49 22.67
N LYS A 87 -10.71 -9.71 21.36
CA LYS A 87 -9.43 -10.03 20.75
C LYS A 87 -8.45 -8.85 20.84
N LEU A 88 -8.92 -7.63 20.59
CA LEU A 88 -8.13 -6.40 20.70
C LEU A 88 -7.62 -6.22 22.13
N ALA A 89 -8.49 -6.27 23.14
CA ALA A 89 -8.13 -6.18 24.54
C ALA A 89 -7.11 -7.25 24.97
N SER A 90 -7.28 -8.49 24.49
CA SER A 90 -6.32 -9.58 24.77
C SER A 90 -4.94 -9.32 24.16
N VAL A 91 -4.87 -8.72 22.97
CA VAL A 91 -3.60 -8.39 22.32
C VAL A 91 -2.94 -7.20 23.01
N GLN A 92 -3.69 -6.17 23.37
CA GLN A 92 -3.22 -5.03 24.16
C GLN A 92 -2.59 -5.47 25.49
N ALA A 93 -3.29 -6.31 26.25
CA ALA A 93 -2.79 -6.84 27.54
C ALA A 93 -1.50 -7.66 27.37
N ARG A 94 -1.33 -8.38 26.26
CA ARG A 94 -0.16 -9.21 25.99
C ARG A 94 1.04 -8.43 25.47
N SER A 95 0.81 -7.45 24.60
CA SER A 95 1.87 -6.63 23.99
C SER A 95 2.34 -5.51 24.91
N GLY A 96 1.45 -4.99 25.75
CA GLY A 96 1.65 -3.75 26.50
C GLY A 96 1.51 -2.48 25.67
N GLU A 97 1.12 -2.61 24.39
CA GLU A 97 0.86 -1.50 23.48
C GLU A 97 -0.64 -1.35 23.24
N SER A 98 -1.11 -0.12 23.05
CA SER A 98 -2.51 0.16 22.77
C SER A 98 -2.89 -0.11 21.31
N GLU A 99 -1.91 -0.12 20.37
CA GLU A 99 -2.13 -0.40 18.94
C GLU A 99 -0.86 -0.91 18.24
N ALA A 100 -1.01 -1.36 16.98
CA ALA A 100 0.04 -1.98 16.16
C ALA A 100 1.12 -1.00 15.65
N VAL A 101 1.12 0.25 16.09
CA VAL A 101 2.15 1.24 15.78
C VAL A 101 2.43 2.13 16.98
N VAL A 102 3.70 2.39 17.25
CA VAL A 102 4.15 3.42 18.19
C VAL A 102 4.74 4.57 17.38
N CYS A 103 4.19 5.77 17.58
CA CYS A 103 4.63 7.00 16.92
C CYS A 103 5.23 7.97 17.94
N GLY A 104 6.16 8.81 17.48
CA GLY A 104 6.78 9.82 18.33
C GLY A 104 7.81 10.67 17.61
N PHE A 105 8.52 11.46 18.38
CA PHE A 105 9.63 12.29 17.92
C PHE A 105 10.89 11.89 18.67
N CYS A 106 12.02 11.86 17.97
CA CYS A 106 13.30 11.52 18.58
C CYS A 106 14.47 12.21 17.87
N ARG A 107 15.68 11.97 18.37
CA ARG A 107 16.91 12.24 17.64
C ARG A 107 17.60 10.92 17.31
N ILE A 108 18.20 10.87 16.13
CA ILE A 108 19.03 9.75 15.67
C ILE A 108 20.38 10.32 15.30
N GLU A 109 21.42 10.05 16.11
CA GLU A 109 22.76 10.68 16.02
C GLU A 109 22.69 12.21 15.91
N GLY A 110 21.83 12.81 16.74
CA GLY A 110 21.60 14.25 16.79
C GLY A 110 20.59 14.80 15.79
N GLN A 111 20.21 14.06 14.73
CA GLN A 111 19.21 14.47 13.74
C GLN A 111 17.79 14.30 14.29
N SER A 112 17.03 15.38 14.35
CA SER A 112 15.62 15.35 14.81
C SER A 112 14.70 14.81 13.74
N CYS A 113 13.79 13.89 14.10
CA CYS A 113 12.81 13.33 13.17
C CYS A 113 11.53 12.87 13.89
N GLY A 114 10.45 12.75 13.11
CA GLY A 114 9.30 11.92 13.47
C GLY A 114 9.64 10.45 13.21
N ILE A 115 9.25 9.57 14.12
CA ILE A 115 9.46 8.13 13.99
C ILE A 115 8.16 7.36 14.22
N ALA A 116 7.88 6.39 13.37
CA ALA A 116 6.83 5.41 13.58
C ALA A 116 7.39 3.99 13.47
N VAL A 117 7.03 3.11 14.38
CA VAL A 117 7.46 1.70 14.36
C VAL A 117 6.25 0.80 14.52
N MET A 118 5.99 -0.03 13.51
CA MET A 118 4.90 -0.99 13.54
C MET A 118 5.29 -2.26 14.28
N ASP A 119 4.29 -2.90 14.89
CA ASP A 119 4.41 -4.17 15.64
C ASP A 119 3.71 -5.33 14.93
N SER A 120 4.46 -6.15 14.23
CA SER A 120 3.91 -7.39 13.66
C SER A 120 3.43 -8.42 14.71
N GLY A 121 3.76 -8.24 15.98
CA GLY A 121 3.24 -9.01 17.11
C GLY A 121 1.83 -8.61 17.53
N PHE A 122 1.43 -7.38 17.24
CA PHE A 122 0.09 -6.86 17.50
C PHE A 122 -0.81 -7.11 16.27
N MET A 123 -1.67 -8.12 16.31
CA MET A 123 -2.56 -8.50 15.20
C MET A 123 -1.87 -8.54 13.82
N MET A 124 -0.65 -9.07 13.75
CA MET A 124 0.19 -9.10 12.55
C MET A 124 0.58 -7.71 12.02
N GLY A 125 0.57 -6.67 12.84
CA GLY A 125 0.84 -5.32 12.39
C GLY A 125 -0.24 -4.75 11.46
N SER A 126 -1.44 -5.31 11.49
CA SER A 126 -2.48 -4.92 10.54
C SER A 126 -2.93 -3.48 10.74
N MET A 127 -3.07 -2.76 9.63
CA MET A 127 -3.48 -1.36 9.60
C MET A 127 -5.00 -1.26 9.78
N GLY A 128 -5.44 -0.86 10.97
CA GLY A 128 -6.79 -0.41 11.28
C GLY A 128 -6.86 1.12 11.36
N TYR A 129 -8.02 1.63 11.77
CA TYR A 129 -8.25 3.06 11.97
C TYR A 129 -7.15 3.74 12.80
N ALA A 130 -6.85 3.20 13.99
CA ALA A 130 -5.89 3.84 14.89
C ALA A 130 -4.47 3.86 14.31
N VAL A 131 -4.05 2.83 13.58
CA VAL A 131 -2.75 2.82 12.90
C VAL A 131 -2.70 3.93 11.85
N GLY A 132 -3.72 4.03 10.98
CA GLY A 132 -3.78 5.07 9.95
C GLY A 132 -3.85 6.47 10.55
N GLU A 133 -4.64 6.66 11.60
CA GLU A 133 -4.77 7.93 12.29
C GLU A 133 -3.46 8.38 12.96
N ARG A 134 -2.78 7.48 13.69
CA ARG A 134 -1.49 7.77 14.32
C ARG A 134 -0.43 8.17 13.31
N LEU A 135 -0.33 7.43 12.20
CA LEU A 135 0.60 7.75 11.11
C LEU A 135 0.26 9.10 10.47
N SER A 136 -1.02 9.34 10.14
CA SER A 136 -1.46 10.61 9.55
C SER A 136 -1.13 11.80 10.45
N ARG A 137 -1.45 11.71 11.75
CA ARG A 137 -1.09 12.74 12.73
C ARG A 137 0.42 12.96 12.85
N LEU A 138 1.21 11.88 12.81
CA LEU A 138 2.67 11.99 12.86
C LEU A 138 3.21 12.78 11.66
N PHE A 139 2.79 12.44 10.43
CA PHE A 139 3.18 13.15 9.23
C PHE A 139 2.77 14.63 9.27
N ASP A 140 1.51 14.92 9.65
CA ASP A 140 1.02 16.29 9.75
C ASP A 140 1.79 17.10 10.79
N ARG A 141 2.08 16.52 11.96
CA ARG A 141 2.85 17.17 13.00
C ARG A 141 4.31 17.39 12.61
N ALA A 142 4.93 16.39 11.98
CA ALA A 142 6.29 16.51 11.45
C ALA A 142 6.36 17.59 10.36
N THR A 143 5.35 17.67 9.49
CA THR A 143 5.24 18.72 8.46
C THR A 143 5.19 20.12 9.07
N GLN A 144 4.38 20.32 10.11
CA GLN A 144 4.30 21.58 10.84
C GLN A 144 5.64 21.96 11.49
N GLN A 145 6.37 20.97 11.98
CA GLN A 145 7.69 21.16 12.63
C GLN A 145 8.86 21.15 11.64
N LYS A 146 8.61 20.94 10.34
CA LYS A 146 9.61 20.83 9.27
C LYS A 146 10.66 19.74 9.56
N LEU A 147 10.21 18.59 10.07
CA LEU A 147 11.05 17.43 10.39
C LEU A 147 10.86 16.33 9.35
N SER A 148 11.93 15.59 9.07
CA SER A 148 11.87 14.33 8.33
C SER A 148 11.04 13.28 9.09
N VAL A 149 10.47 12.32 8.38
CA VAL A 149 9.75 11.18 8.97
C VAL A 149 10.45 9.87 8.62
N VAL A 150 10.57 8.98 9.61
CA VAL A 150 11.11 7.62 9.46
C VAL A 150 10.03 6.63 9.89
N VAL A 151 9.62 5.72 9.00
CA VAL A 151 8.63 4.68 9.33
C VAL A 151 9.25 3.30 9.19
N PHE A 152 9.25 2.53 10.27
CA PHE A 152 9.57 1.10 10.25
C PHE A 152 8.27 0.33 10.00
N ALA A 153 8.09 -0.15 8.78
CA ALA A 153 6.92 -0.92 8.37
C ALA A 153 7.07 -2.40 8.75
N ALA A 154 6.05 -2.96 9.40
CA ALA A 154 5.96 -4.39 9.75
C ALA A 154 4.50 -4.81 9.81
N SER A 155 3.93 -5.34 8.71
CA SER A 155 2.48 -5.56 8.62
C SER A 155 2.08 -6.72 7.72
N GLY A 156 0.97 -7.36 8.08
CA GLY A 156 0.25 -8.31 7.22
C GLY A 156 -0.82 -7.66 6.32
N GLY A 157 -0.91 -6.31 6.27
CA GLY A 157 -1.87 -5.59 5.44
C GLY A 157 -3.01 -4.90 6.23
N ALA A 158 -4.14 -4.65 5.58
CA ALA A 158 -5.30 -3.99 6.18
C ALA A 158 -6.00 -4.89 7.23
N ARG A 159 -6.56 -4.27 8.27
CA ARG A 159 -7.28 -4.96 9.36
C ARG A 159 -8.68 -5.37 8.92
N MET A 160 -8.85 -6.65 8.63
CA MET A 160 -10.09 -7.19 8.04
C MET A 160 -11.33 -6.93 8.92
N GLN A 161 -11.19 -6.96 10.24
CA GLN A 161 -12.29 -6.73 11.19
C GLN A 161 -12.85 -5.30 11.14
N GLU A 162 -12.10 -4.35 10.56
CA GLU A 162 -12.53 -2.96 10.40
C GLU A 162 -12.97 -2.64 8.94
N GLY A 163 -12.99 -3.64 8.05
CA GLY A 163 -13.55 -3.58 6.70
C GLY A 163 -13.09 -2.36 5.88
N LEU A 164 -14.05 -1.65 5.30
CA LEU A 164 -13.78 -0.47 4.47
C LEU A 164 -13.05 0.64 5.22
N VAL A 165 -13.29 0.82 6.51
CA VAL A 165 -12.60 1.83 7.32
C VAL A 165 -11.09 1.58 7.31
N SER A 166 -10.66 0.31 7.45
CA SER A 166 -9.25 -0.05 7.38
C SER A 166 -8.66 0.14 5.97
N LEU A 167 -9.42 -0.13 4.92
CA LEU A 167 -8.99 0.11 3.53
C LEU A 167 -8.73 1.60 3.29
N MET A 168 -9.62 2.47 3.76
CA MET A 168 -9.48 3.92 3.59
C MET A 168 -8.28 4.50 4.34
N GLN A 169 -7.70 3.80 5.32
CA GLN A 169 -6.48 4.25 5.97
C GLN A 169 -5.28 4.30 5.00
N MET A 170 -5.28 3.47 3.94
CA MET A 170 -4.28 3.59 2.88
C MET A 170 -4.30 5.00 2.29
N ALA A 171 -5.46 5.46 1.79
CA ALA A 171 -5.60 6.79 1.22
C ALA A 171 -5.37 7.91 2.26
N LYS A 172 -5.82 7.71 3.51
CA LYS A 172 -5.62 8.68 4.62
C LYS A 172 -4.13 8.95 4.85
N VAL A 173 -3.33 7.90 5.00
CA VAL A 173 -1.88 8.04 5.22
C VAL A 173 -1.20 8.57 3.97
N SER A 174 -1.57 8.10 2.76
CA SER A 174 -1.04 8.61 1.49
C SER A 174 -1.33 10.12 1.29
N CYS A 175 -2.49 10.62 1.74
CA CYS A 175 -2.79 12.05 1.76
C CYS A 175 -1.81 12.81 2.69
N ALA A 176 -1.49 12.26 3.86
CA ALA A 176 -0.55 12.88 4.79
C ALA A 176 0.89 12.85 4.25
N VAL A 177 1.31 11.74 3.65
CA VAL A 177 2.60 11.62 2.93
C VAL A 177 2.68 12.65 1.81
N GLN A 178 1.61 12.81 1.01
CA GLN A 178 1.57 13.79 -0.07
C GLN A 178 1.72 15.23 0.44
N ARG A 179 1.05 15.60 1.56
CA ARG A 179 1.24 16.91 2.20
C ARG A 179 2.67 17.14 2.67
N HIS A 180 3.26 16.11 3.27
CA HIS A 180 4.65 16.12 3.73
C HIS A 180 5.63 16.33 2.57
N ARG A 181 5.46 15.57 1.50
CA ARG A 181 6.24 15.69 0.26
C ARG A 181 6.04 17.06 -0.42
N ALA A 182 4.82 17.56 -0.48
CA ALA A 182 4.52 18.89 -1.03
C ALA A 182 5.17 20.04 -0.25
N ALA A 183 5.46 19.83 1.04
CA ALA A 183 6.23 20.76 1.87
C ALA A 183 7.76 20.63 1.67
N GLY A 184 8.24 19.74 0.78
CA GLY A 184 9.65 19.49 0.51
C GLY A 184 10.38 18.76 1.63
N LEU A 185 9.67 17.96 2.42
CA LEU A 185 10.21 17.25 3.58
C LEU A 185 10.43 15.77 3.28
N PHE A 186 11.50 15.23 3.85
CA PHE A 186 11.99 13.90 3.58
C PHE A 186 11.22 12.81 4.34
N TYR A 187 10.83 11.76 3.62
CA TYR A 187 10.24 10.55 4.16
C TYR A 187 11.10 9.32 3.85
N LEU A 188 11.63 8.67 4.89
CA LEU A 188 12.34 7.40 4.83
C LEU A 188 11.42 6.25 5.24
N SER A 189 11.21 5.30 4.34
CA SER A 189 10.57 4.02 4.65
C SER A 189 11.61 2.94 4.90
N VAL A 190 11.53 2.29 6.06
CA VAL A 190 12.37 1.14 6.45
C VAL A 190 11.48 -0.09 6.53
N ILE A 191 11.58 -0.96 5.53
CA ILE A 191 10.76 -2.18 5.45
C ILE A 191 11.37 -3.28 6.31
N THR A 192 10.56 -3.91 7.17
CA THR A 192 10.96 -5.03 8.03
C THR A 192 10.02 -6.23 7.88
N ASP A 193 10.40 -7.40 8.40
CA ASP A 193 9.66 -8.67 8.24
C ASP A 193 8.43 -8.78 9.15
N PRO A 194 7.24 -9.02 8.58
CA PRO A 194 6.81 -8.93 7.18
C PRO A 194 6.22 -7.56 6.84
N THR A 195 6.23 -7.16 5.56
CA THR A 195 5.45 -6.02 5.08
C THR A 195 4.69 -6.42 3.82
N THR A 196 3.36 -6.56 3.93
CA THR A 196 2.52 -7.10 2.85
C THR A 196 1.18 -6.37 2.73
N GLY A 197 0.46 -6.64 1.65
CA GLY A 197 -0.91 -6.20 1.45
C GLY A 197 -1.07 -4.69 1.30
N GLY A 198 -2.10 -4.14 1.90
CA GLY A 198 -2.42 -2.71 1.84
C GLY A 198 -1.33 -1.80 2.38
N VAL A 199 -0.48 -2.27 3.30
CA VAL A 199 0.64 -1.48 3.81
C VAL A 199 1.75 -1.34 2.77
N THR A 200 2.08 -2.43 2.03
CA THR A 200 2.99 -2.35 0.87
C THR A 200 2.39 -1.49 -0.24
N ALA A 201 1.08 -1.61 -0.48
CA ALA A 201 0.39 -0.82 -1.52
C ALA A 201 -0.01 0.60 -1.07
N SER A 202 0.66 1.13 -0.06
CA SER A 202 0.50 2.51 0.43
C SER A 202 1.82 3.00 1.05
N PHE A 203 1.78 3.59 2.22
CA PHE A 203 2.90 4.31 2.82
C PHE A 203 4.23 3.55 2.88
N ALA A 204 4.26 2.20 2.96
CA ALA A 204 5.53 1.49 3.01
C ALA A 204 6.36 1.60 1.71
N THR A 205 5.72 1.88 0.57
CA THR A 205 6.40 2.09 -0.72
C THR A 205 6.26 3.53 -1.25
N GLU A 206 5.84 4.46 -0.39
CA GLU A 206 5.74 5.89 -0.70
C GLU A 206 6.94 6.71 -0.18
N GLY A 207 7.94 6.10 0.42
CA GLY A 207 9.15 6.78 0.87
C GLY A 207 9.89 7.46 -0.28
N ASP A 208 10.52 8.62 -0.01
CA ASP A 208 11.46 9.23 -0.95
C ASP A 208 12.73 8.37 -1.07
N VAL A 209 13.05 7.65 0.00
CA VAL A 209 14.01 6.53 0.03
C VAL A 209 13.33 5.36 0.74
N ILE A 210 13.49 4.16 0.16
CA ILE A 210 12.92 2.91 0.66
C ILE A 210 14.06 1.92 0.89
N ILE A 211 14.36 1.62 2.14
CA ILE A 211 15.35 0.60 2.50
C ILE A 211 14.70 -0.57 3.23
N SER A 212 15.35 -1.70 3.24
CA SER A 212 14.85 -2.90 3.92
C SER A 212 15.92 -3.56 4.79
N GLU A 213 15.50 -4.28 5.85
CA GLU A 213 16.36 -5.27 6.49
C GLU A 213 16.54 -6.48 5.56
N PRO A 214 17.70 -7.17 5.59
CA PRO A 214 17.93 -8.40 4.82
C PRO A 214 16.84 -9.46 5.06
N LYS A 215 16.44 -10.15 4.00
CA LYS A 215 15.46 -11.25 4.02
C LYS A 215 14.06 -10.88 4.53
N ALA A 216 13.73 -9.61 4.66
CA ALA A 216 12.38 -9.20 5.00
C ALA A 216 11.40 -9.64 3.91
N LEU A 217 10.23 -10.14 4.31
CA LEU A 217 9.15 -10.46 3.39
C LEU A 217 8.48 -9.17 2.92
N ILE A 218 8.53 -8.90 1.62
CA ILE A 218 7.95 -7.72 0.98
C ILE A 218 7.05 -8.17 -0.18
N GLY A 219 5.76 -7.91 -0.13
CA GLY A 219 4.87 -8.29 -1.22
C GLY A 219 3.51 -7.61 -1.12
N PHE A 220 2.81 -7.50 -2.25
CA PHE A 220 1.44 -7.02 -2.28
C PHE A 220 0.46 -8.15 -1.94
N ALA A 221 0.45 -9.22 -2.72
CA ALA A 221 -0.37 -10.38 -2.44
C ALA A 221 0.38 -11.40 -1.58
N GLY A 222 -0.31 -12.01 -0.62
CA GLY A 222 0.31 -13.09 0.16
C GLY A 222 0.67 -14.29 -0.73
N ARG A 223 1.85 -14.90 -0.51
CA ARG A 223 2.32 -16.08 -1.26
C ARG A 223 1.24 -17.15 -1.49
N ARG A 224 0.45 -17.47 -0.45
CA ARG A 224 -0.64 -18.45 -0.55
C ARG A 224 -1.76 -18.01 -1.49
N VAL A 225 -2.03 -16.72 -1.58
CA VAL A 225 -3.04 -16.17 -2.49
C VAL A 225 -2.56 -16.35 -3.92
N ILE A 226 -1.31 -16.01 -4.22
CA ILE A 226 -0.71 -16.19 -5.55
C ILE A 226 -0.73 -17.67 -5.93
N GLU A 227 -0.18 -18.56 -5.09
CA GLU A 227 -0.12 -20.01 -5.34
C GLU A 227 -1.51 -20.62 -5.59
N SER A 228 -2.55 -20.14 -4.87
CA SER A 228 -3.93 -20.62 -5.06
C SER A 228 -4.59 -20.06 -6.33
N THR A 229 -4.19 -18.87 -6.79
CA THR A 229 -4.76 -18.18 -7.95
C THR A 229 -4.12 -18.69 -9.25
N VAL A 230 -2.80 -18.74 -9.31
CA VAL A 230 -2.04 -19.09 -10.53
C VAL A 230 -1.75 -20.59 -10.61
N ARG A 231 -1.83 -21.31 -9.49
CA ARG A 231 -1.50 -22.74 -9.35
C ARG A 231 -0.07 -23.08 -9.77
N GLU A 232 0.85 -22.14 -9.59
CA GLU A 232 2.27 -22.31 -9.85
C GLU A 232 3.06 -22.29 -8.54
N GLU A 233 4.15 -23.06 -8.47
CA GLU A 233 5.10 -22.98 -7.37
C GLU A 233 5.96 -21.71 -7.54
N LEU A 234 5.98 -20.87 -6.51
CA LEU A 234 6.75 -19.64 -6.52
C LEU A 234 8.24 -19.94 -6.26
N PRO A 235 9.16 -19.25 -6.96
CA PRO A 235 10.59 -19.49 -6.84
C PRO A 235 11.09 -19.25 -5.40
N GLU A 236 12.23 -19.88 -5.09
CA GLU A 236 12.94 -19.63 -3.83
C GLU A 236 13.39 -18.16 -3.79
N GLY A 237 13.25 -17.52 -2.63
CA GLY A 237 13.58 -16.09 -2.47
C GLY A 237 12.52 -15.12 -2.98
N PHE A 238 11.41 -15.60 -3.55
CA PHE A 238 10.31 -14.75 -4.00
C PHE A 238 9.75 -13.89 -2.86
N GLN A 239 9.51 -12.61 -3.14
CA GLN A 239 9.06 -11.61 -2.15
C GLN A 239 10.02 -11.38 -0.98
N THR A 240 11.32 -11.63 -1.12
CA THR A 240 12.33 -11.18 -0.15
C THR A 240 12.79 -9.75 -0.44
N ALA A 241 13.49 -9.14 0.51
CA ALA A 241 14.14 -7.84 0.29
C ALA A 241 15.13 -7.89 -0.89
N GLU A 242 15.86 -9.00 -1.04
CA GLU A 242 16.79 -9.24 -2.14
C GLU A 242 16.05 -9.27 -3.50
N PHE A 243 14.92 -9.96 -3.54
CA PHE A 243 14.04 -9.96 -4.71
C PHE A 243 13.53 -8.54 -5.04
N ALA A 244 13.08 -7.80 -4.04
CA ALA A 244 12.60 -6.44 -4.24
C ALA A 244 13.70 -5.49 -4.74
N LEU A 245 14.93 -5.64 -4.24
CA LEU A 245 16.09 -4.88 -4.71
C LEU A 245 16.47 -5.24 -6.16
N GLU A 246 16.49 -6.53 -6.49
CA GLU A 246 16.80 -7.01 -7.85
C GLU A 246 15.80 -6.47 -8.89
N HIS A 247 14.54 -6.33 -8.50
CA HIS A 247 13.47 -5.79 -9.36
C HIS A 247 13.32 -4.26 -9.28
N GLY A 248 14.18 -3.56 -8.52
CA GLY A 248 14.18 -2.10 -8.42
C GLY A 248 12.97 -1.53 -7.66
N LEU A 249 12.40 -2.31 -6.73
CA LEU A 249 11.23 -1.93 -5.94
C LEU A 249 11.60 -1.21 -4.63
N ILE A 250 12.87 -1.32 -4.22
CA ILE A 250 13.48 -0.63 -3.07
C ILE A 250 14.86 -0.11 -3.44
N ASP A 251 15.38 0.88 -2.69
CA ASP A 251 16.65 1.55 -2.95
C ASP A 251 17.85 0.80 -2.36
N GLY A 252 17.64 0.01 -1.30
CA GLY A 252 18.74 -0.70 -0.68
C GLY A 252 18.34 -1.65 0.43
N ILE A 253 19.32 -2.51 0.79
CA ILE A 253 19.22 -3.43 1.94
C ILE A 253 20.29 -2.99 2.94
N VAL A 254 19.86 -2.74 4.18
CA VAL A 254 20.73 -2.25 5.27
C VAL A 254 20.69 -3.23 6.43
N ALA A 255 21.87 -3.67 6.87
CA ALA A 255 21.97 -4.52 8.04
C ALA A 255 21.50 -3.77 9.30
N ARG A 256 20.94 -4.50 10.25
CA ARG A 256 20.32 -3.92 11.46
C ARG A 256 21.30 -3.07 12.28
N GLU A 257 22.54 -3.51 12.38
CA GLU A 257 23.62 -2.78 13.07
C GLU A 257 23.97 -1.44 12.42
N ASP A 258 23.73 -1.29 11.11
CA ASP A 258 24.07 -0.08 10.35
C ASP A 258 22.87 0.89 10.22
N LEU A 259 21.65 0.44 10.56
CA LEU A 259 20.42 1.25 10.36
C LEU A 259 20.51 2.63 11.01
N ARG A 260 21.02 2.71 12.25
CA ARG A 260 21.10 3.98 12.98
C ARG A 260 21.94 5.02 12.24
N SER A 261 23.13 4.64 11.78
CA SER A 261 24.04 5.56 11.06
C SER A 261 23.52 5.89 9.67
N VAL A 262 22.97 4.92 8.93
CA VAL A 262 22.39 5.15 7.60
C VAL A 262 21.17 6.08 7.66
N ILE A 263 20.28 5.90 8.64
CA ILE A 263 19.12 6.78 8.84
C ILE A 263 19.58 8.21 9.13
N SER A 264 20.55 8.38 10.04
CA SER A 264 21.11 9.70 10.38
C SER A 264 21.72 10.39 9.16
N GLU A 265 22.49 9.66 8.35
CA GLU A 265 23.11 10.18 7.13
C GLU A 265 22.07 10.59 6.09
N LEU A 266 21.04 9.75 5.87
CA LEU A 266 19.94 10.06 4.95
C LEU A 266 19.15 11.29 5.39
N ILE A 267 18.84 11.44 6.68
CA ILE A 267 18.18 12.65 7.19
C ILE A 267 19.06 13.88 6.94
N ALA A 268 20.35 13.79 7.24
CA ALA A 268 21.28 14.91 7.05
C ALA A 268 21.43 15.33 5.58
N LEU A 269 21.42 14.36 4.65
CA LEU A 269 21.51 14.62 3.20
C LEU A 269 20.27 15.32 2.63
N HIS A 270 19.10 15.11 3.26
CA HIS A 270 17.83 15.71 2.82
C HIS A 270 17.42 16.93 3.67
N HIS A 271 18.24 17.32 4.65
CA HIS A 271 18.00 18.55 5.41
C HIS A 271 18.43 19.76 4.58
N VAL A 272 17.48 20.63 4.26
CA VAL A 272 17.77 21.92 3.63
C VAL A 272 18.12 22.91 4.75
N PRO A 273 19.39 23.30 4.90
CA PRO A 273 19.76 24.18 6.00
C PRO A 273 19.10 25.56 5.86
N THR A 274 18.68 26.10 6.96
CA THR A 274 18.23 27.49 7.02
C THR A 274 19.41 28.44 6.78
N ARG A 275 19.14 29.68 6.38
CA ARG A 275 20.20 30.70 6.19
C ARG A 275 21.08 30.90 7.45
N GLU A 276 20.50 30.70 8.62
CA GLU A 276 21.20 30.80 9.90
C GLU A 276 22.11 29.59 10.12
N GLU A 277 21.65 28.39 9.82
CA GLU A 277 22.46 27.17 9.85
C GLU A 277 23.57 27.19 8.79
N GLU A 278 23.30 27.70 7.58
CA GLU A 278 24.34 27.93 6.56
C GLU A 278 25.42 28.87 7.04
N ALA A 279 25.02 29.95 7.71
CA ALA A 279 25.98 30.90 8.29
C ALA A 279 26.84 30.26 9.39
N ILE A 280 26.21 29.43 10.26
CA ILE A 280 26.92 28.67 11.32
C ILE A 280 27.86 27.63 10.70
N MET A 281 27.39 26.89 9.67
CA MET A 281 28.23 25.93 8.93
C MET A 281 29.43 26.60 8.26
N ALA A 282 29.21 27.75 7.61
CA ALA A 282 30.26 28.52 6.98
C ALA A 282 31.34 29.00 8.02
N VAL A 283 30.89 29.41 9.20
CA VAL A 283 31.81 29.79 10.30
C VAL A 283 32.57 28.57 10.84
N ARG A 284 31.89 27.42 10.99
CA ARG A 284 32.52 26.16 11.42
C ARG A 284 33.53 25.65 10.40
N ALA A 285 33.20 25.68 9.11
CA ALA A 285 34.11 25.32 8.02
C ALA A 285 35.39 26.22 8.03
N LYS A 286 35.22 27.54 8.13
CA LYS A 286 36.35 28.48 8.25
C LYS A 286 37.21 28.24 9.50
N ASN A 287 36.59 27.80 10.60
CA ASN A 287 37.33 27.50 11.84
C ASN A 287 37.99 26.11 11.79
N ALA A 288 37.43 25.15 11.06
CA ALA A 288 38.04 23.85 10.79
C ALA A 288 39.29 23.99 9.91
N ASP A 289 39.21 24.75 8.82
CA ASP A 289 40.36 25.06 7.97
C ASP A 289 41.50 25.76 8.72
N ARG A 290 41.19 26.60 9.69
CA ARG A 290 42.18 27.22 10.57
C ARG A 290 42.86 26.23 11.55
N ARG A 291 42.19 25.11 11.92
CA ARG A 291 42.72 24.08 12.82
C ARG A 291 43.43 22.93 12.08
N THR A 292 43.16 22.71 10.82
CA THR A 292 43.66 21.57 10.01
C THR A 292 44.87 21.94 9.12
N GLY A 293 45.42 23.12 9.27
CA GLY A 293 46.73 23.45 8.66
C GLY A 293 47.83 22.53 9.17
N ARG A 294 47.88 21.30 8.73
CA ARG A 294 48.80 20.18 8.91
C ARG A 294 48.15 18.98 9.63
N ARG A 295 47.84 17.96 8.91
CA ARG A 295 47.56 16.55 9.23
C ARG A 295 46.20 16.02 8.76
N SER A 296 45.91 15.89 7.48
CA SER A 296 44.73 15.10 7.06
C SER A 296 44.95 14.18 5.87
N SER A 297 46.07 14.21 5.15
CA SER A 297 46.25 13.32 3.97
C SER A 297 46.58 11.87 4.31
N ASP A 298 47.31 11.63 5.41
CA ASP A 298 47.81 10.28 5.71
C ASP A 298 46.83 9.37 6.46
N PHE A 299 45.89 9.93 7.23
CA PHE A 299 44.93 9.14 8.02
C PHE A 299 43.78 8.55 7.15
N VAL A 300 43.34 9.31 6.17
CA VAL A 300 42.24 8.88 5.25
C VAL A 300 42.71 7.77 4.30
N GLN A 301 43.99 7.81 3.86
CA GLN A 301 44.54 6.78 2.99
C GLN A 301 44.78 5.44 3.71
N LYS A 302 45.15 5.47 4.99
CA LYS A 302 45.45 4.27 5.78
C LYS A 302 44.16 3.50 6.15
N ASN A 303 43.11 4.21 6.52
CA ASN A 303 41.81 3.58 6.81
C ASN A 303 41.15 2.95 5.56
N ARG A 304 41.30 3.57 4.36
CA ARG A 304 40.77 2.99 3.10
C ARG A 304 41.47 1.70 2.68
N SER A 305 42.74 1.52 3.01
CA SER A 305 43.49 0.30 2.66
C SER A 305 43.17 -0.87 3.58
N ASP A 306 42.94 -0.61 4.87
CA ASP A 306 42.56 -1.65 5.85
C ASP A 306 41.10 -2.10 5.71
N GLU A 307 40.22 -1.19 5.34
CA GLU A 307 38.81 -1.48 5.07
C GLU A 307 38.63 -2.31 3.78
N ARG A 308 39.37 -2.00 2.72
CA ARG A 308 39.40 -2.84 1.48
C ARG A 308 39.97 -4.25 1.73
N ARG A 309 40.80 -4.43 2.71
CA ARG A 309 41.34 -5.75 3.10
C ARG A 309 40.33 -6.58 3.91
N ARG A 310 39.46 -5.93 4.70
CA ARG A 310 38.37 -6.57 5.47
C ARG A 310 37.23 -7.00 4.57
N LEU A 311 36.84 -6.19 3.55
CA LEU A 311 35.78 -6.46 2.60
C LEU A 311 36.03 -7.63 1.64
N ARG A 312 37.31 -7.96 1.39
CA ARG A 312 37.66 -9.14 0.55
C ARG A 312 37.40 -10.48 1.23
N LYS A 313 37.09 -10.51 2.53
CA LYS A 313 36.89 -11.74 3.31
C LYS A 313 35.43 -12.04 3.65
N ASP A 314 34.50 -11.15 3.33
CA ASP A 314 33.07 -11.34 3.66
C ASP A 314 32.15 -10.73 2.57
N PRO A 315 31.60 -11.59 1.66
CA PRO A 315 30.76 -11.12 0.57
C PRO A 315 29.41 -10.51 1.00
N VAL A 316 28.92 -10.82 2.19
CA VAL A 316 27.67 -10.24 2.72
C VAL A 316 27.88 -8.79 3.15
N ARG A 317 29.07 -8.44 3.65
CA ARG A 317 29.45 -7.04 3.94
C ARG A 317 29.65 -6.18 2.68
N ALA A 318 29.95 -6.78 1.54
CA ALA A 318 30.11 -6.06 0.29
C ALA A 318 28.81 -5.47 -0.25
N LEU A 319 27.65 -6.08 0.04
CA LEU A 319 26.33 -5.60 -0.36
C LEU A 319 25.87 -4.39 0.47
N SER A 320 26.20 -4.34 1.76
CA SER A 320 25.91 -3.18 2.61
C SER A 320 26.76 -1.93 2.28
N PHE A 321 27.88 -2.11 1.57
CA PHE A 321 28.76 -1.02 1.12
C PHE A 321 28.32 -0.38 -0.21
N GLY A 322 27.42 -1.01 -0.98
CA GLY A 322 26.91 -0.44 -2.22
C GLY A 322 26.26 0.94 -2.01
N ILE A 323 25.60 1.15 -0.88
CA ILE A 323 24.98 2.46 -0.56
C ILE A 323 26.05 3.50 -0.19
N LYS A 324 27.04 3.14 0.61
CA LYS A 324 28.17 4.07 0.93
C LYS A 324 28.98 4.48 -0.31
N ASP A 325 29.20 3.55 -1.25
CA ASP A 325 29.94 3.83 -2.49
C ASP A 325 29.08 4.61 -3.52
N VAL A 326 27.76 4.42 -3.55
CA VAL A 326 26.84 5.21 -4.40
C VAL A 326 26.72 6.64 -3.87
N LEU A 327 26.64 6.83 -2.56
CA LEU A 327 26.57 8.16 -1.95
C LEU A 327 27.91 8.93 -2.05
N THR A 328 29.05 8.23 -2.10
CA THR A 328 30.37 8.88 -2.26
C THR A 328 30.80 9.07 -3.72
N ARG A 329 30.16 8.40 -4.70
CA ARG A 329 30.51 8.48 -6.14
C ARG A 329 29.49 9.21 -7.00
N GLY A 330 28.52 9.88 -6.44
CA GLY A 330 27.46 10.61 -7.15
C GLY A 330 27.90 11.71 -8.12
N THR A 331 29.20 11.82 -8.45
CA THR A 331 29.72 12.83 -9.39
C THR A 331 30.53 12.27 -10.57
N GLN A 332 30.70 10.96 -10.74
CA GLN A 332 31.59 10.46 -11.82
C GLN A 332 31.15 9.21 -12.59
N ILE A 333 29.87 8.85 -12.67
CA ILE A 333 29.44 7.77 -13.58
C ILE A 333 28.24 8.22 -14.43
N ALA A 334 28.52 9.10 -15.37
CA ALA A 334 27.69 9.32 -16.55
C ALA A 334 28.58 9.12 -17.80
N ALA A 335 29.08 7.92 -18.03
CA ALA A 335 29.59 7.49 -19.33
C ALA A 335 29.85 5.98 -19.34
N ASN A 336 29.25 5.30 -20.30
CA ASN A 336 29.55 3.95 -20.78
C ASN A 336 29.02 2.75 -19.97
N ILE A 337 27.78 2.32 -20.27
CA ILE A 337 27.48 0.90 -20.43
C ILE A 337 26.46 0.74 -21.55
N VAL A 338 26.91 0.31 -22.71
CA VAL A 338 26.10 -0.32 -23.75
C VAL A 338 26.16 -1.81 -23.50
N PRO A 339 25.07 -2.52 -23.24
CA PRO A 339 25.09 -3.98 -23.18
C PRO A 339 25.09 -4.57 -24.60
N PRO A 340 25.79 -5.70 -24.84
CA PRO A 340 25.75 -6.37 -26.11
C PRO A 340 24.37 -7.03 -26.33
N ALA A 341 23.86 -6.85 -27.54
CA ALA A 341 22.67 -7.54 -28.02
C ALA A 341 22.86 -9.06 -27.98
N SER A 342 22.03 -9.77 -27.20
CA SER A 342 21.93 -11.23 -27.30
C SER A 342 20.49 -11.65 -27.60
N ARG A 343 20.34 -12.11 -28.81
CA ARG A 343 19.45 -13.13 -29.40
C ARG A 343 18.08 -13.31 -28.70
N ARG A 344 17.06 -12.87 -29.46
CA ARG A 344 15.68 -13.34 -29.33
C ARG A 344 15.64 -14.86 -29.49
N ASP A 345 15.07 -15.56 -28.55
CA ASP A 345 14.58 -16.92 -28.70
C ASP A 345 13.04 -16.86 -28.75
N ASP A 346 12.53 -16.94 -29.99
CA ASP A 346 11.11 -17.00 -30.28
C ASP A 346 10.63 -18.43 -30.04
N ARG A 347 10.12 -18.72 -28.82
CA ARG A 347 9.27 -19.91 -28.55
C ARG A 347 8.40 -19.72 -27.35
N TYR A 348 7.32 -18.95 -27.48
CA TYR A 348 6.13 -19.14 -26.67
C TYR A 348 5.00 -19.70 -27.55
N HIS A 349 4.89 -21.01 -27.60
CA HIS A 349 3.67 -21.67 -28.00
C HIS A 349 2.69 -21.60 -26.82
N ALA A 350 1.58 -20.91 -27.03
CA ALA A 350 0.44 -20.95 -26.12
C ALA A 350 -0.05 -22.41 -25.98
N ALA A 351 0.20 -23.02 -24.86
CA ALA A 351 -0.41 -24.29 -24.48
C ALA A 351 -1.90 -24.02 -24.19
N GLN A 352 -2.77 -24.58 -24.98
CA GLN A 352 -4.21 -24.64 -24.71
C GLN A 352 -4.44 -25.47 -23.45
N VAL A 353 -4.84 -24.83 -22.37
CA VAL A 353 -5.29 -25.50 -21.13
C VAL A 353 -6.73 -25.96 -21.34
N PRO A 354 -7.05 -27.26 -21.13
CA PRO A 354 -8.42 -27.75 -21.26
C PRO A 354 -9.32 -27.17 -20.17
N LEU A 355 -10.47 -26.64 -20.56
CA LEU A 355 -11.54 -26.21 -19.65
C LEU A 355 -12.05 -27.39 -18.83
N PRO A 356 -12.33 -27.24 -17.52
CA PRO A 356 -13.04 -28.24 -16.73
C PRO A 356 -14.45 -28.41 -17.29
N LYS A 357 -14.81 -29.62 -17.65
CA LYS A 357 -16.17 -30.01 -18.00
C LYS A 357 -16.97 -30.18 -16.69
N ASP A 358 -18.21 -29.71 -16.76
CA ASP A 358 -19.32 -30.00 -15.84
C ASP A 358 -19.35 -29.25 -14.50
N VAL A 359 -19.93 -28.04 -14.53
CA VAL A 359 -20.76 -27.53 -13.44
C VAL A 359 -22.21 -27.53 -13.95
N ALA A 360 -23.03 -28.35 -13.35
CA ALA A 360 -24.44 -28.56 -13.75
C ALA A 360 -25.27 -27.26 -13.63
N PRO A 361 -26.11 -26.91 -14.64
CA PRO A 361 -26.87 -25.66 -14.64
C PRO A 361 -28.18 -25.76 -13.83
N GLY A 362 -28.21 -26.34 -12.69
CA GLY A 362 -29.46 -26.59 -11.97
C GLY A 362 -29.66 -25.86 -10.63
N VAL A 363 -28.59 -25.34 -10.04
CA VAL A 363 -28.66 -24.80 -8.65
C VAL A 363 -28.76 -23.28 -8.60
N GLN A 364 -28.41 -22.57 -9.67
CA GLN A 364 -28.42 -21.09 -9.69
C GLN A 364 -29.80 -20.48 -10.01
N ALA A 365 -30.68 -21.16 -10.67
CA ALA A 365 -31.97 -20.59 -11.10
C ALA A 365 -33.03 -20.52 -9.99
N ALA A 366 -33.01 -21.43 -9.01
CA ALA A 366 -34.06 -21.52 -7.98
C ALA A 366 -33.90 -20.49 -6.83
N CYS A 367 -32.73 -19.92 -6.60
CA CYS A 367 -32.52 -18.89 -5.57
C CYS A 367 -32.79 -17.45 -6.05
N VAL A 368 -32.85 -17.21 -7.36
CA VAL A 368 -32.99 -15.87 -7.94
C VAL A 368 -34.46 -15.38 -7.96
N GLU A 369 -35.43 -16.28 -8.10
CA GLU A 369 -36.84 -15.88 -8.22
C GLU A 369 -37.51 -15.43 -6.91
N GLN A 370 -36.99 -15.77 -5.73
CA GLN A 370 -37.59 -15.35 -4.45
C GLN A 370 -37.07 -14.04 -3.88
N ALA A 371 -35.98 -13.48 -4.42
CA ALA A 371 -35.36 -12.24 -3.91
C ALA A 371 -35.75 -10.97 -4.72
N ALA A 372 -36.46 -11.11 -5.82
CA ALA A 372 -36.75 -10.04 -6.79
C ALA A 372 -37.73 -8.94 -6.30
N THR A 373 -38.23 -9.00 -5.06
CA THR A 373 -39.27 -8.05 -4.57
C THR A 373 -38.83 -7.14 -3.41
N ARG A 374 -37.58 -7.13 -3.01
CA ARG A 374 -37.07 -6.19 -1.98
C ARG A 374 -36.03 -5.22 -2.56
N GLY A 375 -36.47 -4.28 -3.36
CA GLY A 375 -35.70 -3.12 -3.77
C GLY A 375 -35.76 -2.06 -2.67
N GLY A 376 -34.65 -1.83 -1.95
CA GLY A 376 -34.55 -0.79 -0.93
C GLY A 376 -33.25 -0.93 -0.12
N ALA A 377 -32.99 0.04 0.78
CA ALA A 377 -31.82 0.07 1.68
C ALA A 377 -31.62 -1.21 2.51
N ASP A 378 -32.62 -2.06 2.63
CA ASP A 378 -32.67 -3.29 3.43
C ASP A 378 -32.33 -4.57 2.67
N ALA A 379 -31.84 -4.49 1.42
CA ALA A 379 -31.44 -5.70 0.69
C ALA A 379 -30.17 -6.30 1.31
N ASP A 380 -30.20 -7.63 1.53
CA ASP A 380 -29.10 -8.47 1.99
C ASP A 380 -27.79 -8.16 1.21
N ALA A 381 -26.70 -7.97 1.92
CA ALA A 381 -25.40 -7.64 1.33
C ALA A 381 -24.93 -8.70 0.33
N TRP A 382 -25.20 -9.98 0.61
CA TRP A 382 -24.87 -11.06 -0.31
C TRP A 382 -25.64 -10.98 -1.63
N HIS A 383 -26.90 -10.61 -1.59
CA HIS A 383 -27.68 -10.38 -2.81
C HIS A 383 -27.06 -9.27 -3.67
N ARG A 384 -26.63 -8.17 -3.07
CA ARG A 384 -25.95 -7.09 -3.82
C ARG A 384 -24.61 -7.54 -4.39
N VAL A 385 -23.84 -8.38 -3.67
CA VAL A 385 -22.63 -9.00 -4.22
C VAL A 385 -22.94 -9.83 -5.47
N GLN A 386 -24.03 -10.60 -5.44
CA GLN A 386 -24.47 -11.39 -6.60
C GLN A 386 -24.91 -10.50 -7.77
N LEU A 387 -25.65 -9.42 -7.51
CA LEU A 387 -26.04 -8.45 -8.54
C LEU A 387 -24.81 -7.74 -9.14
N ALA A 388 -23.85 -7.31 -8.33
CA ALA A 388 -22.61 -6.67 -8.79
C ALA A 388 -21.79 -7.60 -9.71
N ARG A 389 -21.89 -8.92 -9.52
CA ARG A 389 -21.14 -9.95 -10.27
C ARG A 389 -21.88 -10.51 -11.48
N ARG A 390 -23.10 -10.06 -11.74
CA ARG A 390 -23.87 -10.54 -12.91
C ARG A 390 -23.09 -10.33 -14.21
N VAL A 391 -23.18 -11.32 -15.09
CA VAL A 391 -22.46 -11.29 -16.39
C VAL A 391 -23.09 -10.27 -17.35
N ASP A 392 -24.41 -10.06 -17.24
CA ASP A 392 -25.22 -9.15 -18.05
C ASP A 392 -25.28 -7.72 -17.48
N ARG A 393 -24.62 -7.44 -16.36
CA ARG A 393 -24.49 -6.08 -15.83
C ARG A 393 -23.60 -5.25 -16.78
N PRO A 394 -23.99 -4.00 -17.12
CA PRO A 394 -23.22 -3.17 -18.03
C PRO A 394 -21.80 -2.95 -17.52
N THR A 395 -20.81 -3.11 -18.39
CA THR A 395 -19.40 -2.86 -18.10
C THR A 395 -19.05 -1.37 -18.28
N ALA A 396 -17.83 -0.98 -17.93
CA ALA A 396 -17.37 0.40 -18.04
C ALA A 396 -17.52 0.95 -19.48
N ALA A 397 -17.44 0.12 -20.51
CA ALA A 397 -17.61 0.53 -21.89
C ALA A 397 -18.98 1.16 -22.16
N VAL A 398 -20.08 0.60 -21.61
CA VAL A 398 -21.44 1.14 -21.78
C VAL A 398 -21.56 2.54 -21.17
N TYR A 399 -20.98 2.73 -19.99
CA TYR A 399 -21.00 4.05 -19.33
C TYR A 399 -20.09 5.06 -20.05
N LEU A 400 -18.94 4.61 -20.56
CA LEU A 400 -18.00 5.43 -21.33
C LEU A 400 -18.65 5.97 -22.60
N ASP A 401 -19.34 5.11 -23.36
CA ASP A 401 -20.01 5.47 -24.61
C ASP A 401 -21.15 6.48 -24.38
N ALA A 402 -21.91 6.35 -23.28
CA ALA A 402 -22.96 7.28 -22.92
C ALA A 402 -22.44 8.62 -22.38
N LEU A 403 -21.29 8.60 -21.71
CA LEU A 403 -20.73 9.73 -20.99
C LEU A 403 -19.91 10.65 -21.90
N VAL A 404 -19.12 10.09 -22.83
CA VAL A 404 -17.99 10.80 -23.47
C VAL A 404 -18.17 10.88 -24.98
N ASP A 405 -18.25 12.11 -25.49
CA ASP A 405 -18.25 12.35 -26.92
C ASP A 405 -16.81 12.36 -27.47
N GLY A 406 -16.61 11.70 -28.61
CA GLY A 406 -15.33 11.72 -29.33
C GLY A 406 -14.17 11.13 -28.53
N PHE A 407 -14.41 10.00 -27.86
CA PHE A 407 -13.39 9.34 -27.04
C PHE A 407 -12.20 8.88 -27.88
N LEU A 408 -11.00 9.32 -27.48
CA LEU A 408 -9.72 8.96 -28.07
C LEU A 408 -8.93 8.13 -27.03
N GLN A 409 -8.92 6.83 -27.23
CA GLN A 409 -8.22 5.90 -26.33
C GLN A 409 -6.71 6.09 -26.38
N MET A 410 -6.06 6.02 -25.23
CA MET A 410 -4.62 6.09 -25.03
C MET A 410 -4.09 4.78 -24.46
N HIS A 411 -2.99 4.30 -25.03
CA HIS A 411 -2.41 3.01 -24.70
C HIS A 411 -1.09 3.12 -23.95
N GLY A 412 -0.79 2.12 -23.14
CA GLY A 412 0.50 1.83 -22.53
C GLY A 412 0.96 2.76 -21.41
N ASP A 413 1.82 2.21 -20.58
CA ASP A 413 2.47 2.96 -19.49
C ASP A 413 3.75 3.69 -19.95
N ARG A 414 4.19 3.47 -21.19
CA ARG A 414 5.45 3.97 -21.78
C ARG A 414 6.72 3.45 -21.10
N SER A 415 6.61 2.41 -20.29
CA SER A 415 7.73 1.80 -19.56
C SER A 415 7.85 0.31 -19.83
N PHE A 416 6.74 -0.43 -19.80
CA PHE A 416 6.73 -1.87 -19.97
C PHE A 416 5.73 -2.32 -21.05
N ALA A 417 4.41 -2.08 -20.84
CA ALA A 417 3.37 -2.59 -21.75
C ALA A 417 2.07 -1.77 -21.64
N ASP A 418 1.08 -2.17 -22.42
CA ASP A 418 -0.31 -1.79 -22.19
C ASP A 418 -1.01 -2.86 -21.34
N ASP A 419 -2.02 -2.43 -20.56
CA ASP A 419 -2.91 -3.31 -19.81
C ASP A 419 -4.35 -3.07 -20.26
N PRO A 420 -5.00 -4.08 -20.89
CA PRO A 420 -6.37 -3.94 -21.36
C PRO A 420 -7.41 -3.81 -20.23
N ALA A 421 -7.09 -4.22 -18.99
CA ALA A 421 -7.96 -4.01 -17.84
C ALA A 421 -8.18 -2.53 -17.50
N ILE A 422 -7.29 -1.63 -17.97
CA ILE A 422 -7.49 -0.18 -17.91
C ILE A 422 -7.76 0.35 -19.32
N VAL A 423 -8.97 0.79 -19.59
CA VAL A 423 -9.32 1.57 -20.78
C VAL A 423 -9.32 3.04 -20.40
N ALA A 424 -8.45 3.83 -21.01
CA ALA A 424 -8.30 5.23 -20.62
C ALA A 424 -8.01 6.12 -21.83
N GLY A 425 -8.45 7.37 -21.77
CA GLY A 425 -8.30 8.29 -22.90
C GLY A 425 -8.84 9.69 -22.64
N LEU A 426 -9.04 10.41 -23.73
CA LEU A 426 -9.48 11.79 -23.77
C LEU A 426 -10.79 11.88 -24.53
N GLY A 427 -11.65 12.83 -24.17
CA GLY A 427 -12.89 13.11 -24.89
C GLY A 427 -13.59 14.32 -24.30
N PHE A 428 -14.87 14.46 -24.59
CA PHE A 428 -15.66 15.60 -24.14
C PHE A 428 -16.88 15.13 -23.34
N VAL A 429 -17.19 15.81 -22.25
CA VAL A 429 -18.46 15.69 -21.52
C VAL A 429 -19.15 17.04 -21.61
N GLU A 430 -20.29 17.09 -22.31
CA GLU A 430 -21.00 18.35 -22.63
C GLU A 430 -20.07 19.46 -23.16
N GLY A 431 -19.20 19.12 -24.10
CA GLY A 431 -18.25 20.04 -24.71
C GLY A 431 -17.02 20.39 -23.86
N ARG A 432 -16.92 19.93 -22.63
CA ARG A 432 -15.76 20.12 -21.75
C ARG A 432 -14.75 19.00 -21.98
N PRO A 433 -13.47 19.30 -22.27
CA PRO A 433 -12.44 18.28 -22.41
C PRO A 433 -12.16 17.61 -21.06
N VAL A 434 -12.15 16.27 -21.05
CA VAL A 434 -11.91 15.44 -19.86
C VAL A 434 -10.89 14.35 -20.15
N THR A 435 -10.30 13.81 -19.09
CA THR A 435 -9.56 12.54 -19.12
C THR A 435 -10.40 11.49 -18.41
N VAL A 436 -10.64 10.34 -19.07
CA VAL A 436 -11.41 9.25 -18.48
C VAL A 436 -10.52 8.03 -18.31
N ILE A 437 -10.63 7.38 -17.16
CA ILE A 437 -9.86 6.19 -16.78
C ILE A 437 -10.87 5.16 -16.27
N THR A 438 -10.96 4.01 -16.92
CA THR A 438 -11.94 2.99 -16.56
C THR A 438 -11.26 1.65 -16.28
N GLN A 439 -11.81 0.90 -15.33
CA GLN A 439 -11.52 -0.54 -15.18
C GLN A 439 -12.56 -1.32 -15.98
N GLU A 440 -12.11 -2.08 -16.97
CA GLU A 440 -12.96 -2.84 -17.88
C GLU A 440 -12.87 -4.34 -17.56
N LYS A 441 -14.02 -4.95 -17.34
CA LYS A 441 -14.13 -6.40 -17.04
C LYS A 441 -14.29 -7.27 -18.28
N GLY A 442 -14.78 -6.71 -19.37
CA GLY A 442 -15.22 -7.44 -20.55
C GLY A 442 -16.64 -8.02 -20.44
N THR A 443 -17.27 -8.22 -21.59
CA THR A 443 -18.68 -8.54 -21.75
C THR A 443 -18.99 -10.03 -21.86
N ASN A 444 -18.05 -10.85 -22.28
CA ASN A 444 -18.15 -12.31 -22.42
C ASN A 444 -16.88 -12.98 -21.92
N THR A 445 -16.87 -14.31 -21.82
CA THR A 445 -15.76 -15.05 -21.22
C THR A 445 -14.41 -14.76 -21.89
N ALA A 446 -14.36 -14.71 -23.22
CA ALA A 446 -13.10 -14.45 -23.95
C ALA A 446 -12.62 -13.01 -23.72
N ASP A 447 -13.53 -12.05 -23.75
CA ASP A 447 -13.29 -10.65 -23.50
C ASP A 447 -12.86 -10.39 -22.05
N ARG A 448 -13.51 -11.07 -21.08
CA ARG A 448 -13.11 -11.02 -19.68
C ARG A 448 -11.70 -11.52 -19.43
N VAL A 449 -11.31 -12.61 -20.09
CA VAL A 449 -9.93 -13.11 -20.03
C VAL A 449 -8.97 -12.08 -20.62
N ALA A 450 -9.32 -11.46 -21.76
CA ALA A 450 -8.50 -10.42 -22.38
C ALA A 450 -8.31 -9.18 -21.50
N HIS A 451 -9.33 -8.82 -20.69
CA HIS A 451 -9.30 -7.69 -19.77
C HIS A 451 -8.93 -8.10 -18.32
N ASN A 452 -8.39 -9.30 -18.09
CA ASN A 452 -8.02 -9.81 -16.76
C ASN A 452 -9.17 -9.69 -15.74
N PHE A 453 -10.43 -9.80 -16.16
CA PHE A 453 -11.61 -9.60 -15.30
C PHE A 453 -11.66 -8.23 -14.59
N GLY A 454 -11.08 -7.20 -15.17
CA GLY A 454 -10.90 -5.88 -14.56
C GLY A 454 -9.76 -5.81 -13.54
N CYS A 455 -9.00 -6.87 -13.35
CA CYS A 455 -7.87 -6.92 -12.42
C CYS A 455 -6.61 -6.38 -13.09
N SER A 456 -6.28 -5.13 -12.81
CA SER A 456 -5.15 -4.44 -13.47
C SER A 456 -3.80 -4.92 -12.99
N HIS A 457 -2.89 -5.09 -13.94
CA HIS A 457 -1.45 -5.21 -13.72
C HIS A 457 -0.81 -3.85 -13.35
N PRO A 458 0.46 -3.83 -12.89
CA PRO A 458 1.15 -2.57 -12.55
C PRO A 458 1.16 -1.55 -13.69
N GLU A 459 1.31 -1.99 -14.94
CA GLU A 459 1.30 -1.15 -16.13
C GLU A 459 -0.05 -0.46 -16.39
N GLY A 460 -1.17 -1.06 -15.97
CA GLY A 460 -2.48 -0.41 -16.03
C GLY A 460 -2.56 0.78 -15.06
N TYR A 461 -2.11 0.62 -13.82
CA TYR A 461 -2.02 1.72 -12.85
C TYR A 461 -1.04 2.80 -13.31
N ARG A 462 0.12 2.44 -13.87
CA ARG A 462 1.07 3.42 -14.42
C ARG A 462 0.51 4.15 -15.65
N LYS A 463 -0.30 3.49 -16.50
CA LYS A 463 -1.05 4.15 -17.57
C LYS A 463 -2.03 5.18 -17.00
N ALA A 464 -2.79 4.82 -15.97
CA ALA A 464 -3.70 5.73 -15.27
C ALA A 464 -2.95 6.95 -14.70
N LEU A 465 -1.83 6.74 -14.01
CA LEU A 465 -0.95 7.80 -13.49
C LEU A 465 -0.46 8.75 -14.58
N ARG A 466 0.01 8.19 -15.69
CA ARG A 466 0.50 8.98 -16.83
C ARG A 466 -0.57 9.92 -17.36
N LEU A 467 -1.80 9.42 -17.50
CA LEU A 467 -2.92 10.21 -18.01
C LEU A 467 -3.45 11.21 -16.98
N ALA A 468 -3.46 10.87 -15.70
CA ALA A 468 -3.82 11.78 -14.62
C ALA A 468 -2.85 12.98 -14.54
N ARG A 469 -1.53 12.73 -14.63
CA ARG A 469 -0.50 13.79 -14.70
C ARG A 469 -0.63 14.65 -15.95
N GLN A 470 -0.96 14.05 -17.09
CA GLN A 470 -1.25 14.79 -18.30
C GLN A 470 -2.52 15.65 -18.14
N ALA A 471 -3.56 15.11 -17.49
CA ALA A 471 -4.77 15.87 -17.20
C ALA A 471 -4.47 17.11 -16.34
N GLU A 472 -3.65 16.95 -15.30
CA GLU A 472 -3.20 18.06 -14.45
C GLU A 472 -2.44 19.12 -15.26
N GLN A 473 -1.50 18.71 -16.11
CA GLN A 473 -0.71 19.62 -16.94
C GLN A 473 -1.57 20.50 -17.85
N PHE A 474 -2.68 19.96 -18.34
CA PHE A 474 -3.57 20.65 -19.28
C PHE A 474 -4.88 21.13 -18.65
N GLY A 475 -5.03 21.02 -17.33
CA GLY A 475 -6.20 21.50 -16.58
C GLY A 475 -7.50 20.73 -16.86
N ARG A 476 -7.42 19.47 -17.30
CA ARG A 476 -8.61 18.64 -17.57
C ARG A 476 -9.07 17.91 -16.32
N PRO A 477 -10.36 17.87 -16.00
CA PRO A 477 -10.90 16.97 -14.99
C PRO A 477 -10.61 15.51 -15.32
N VAL A 478 -10.45 14.69 -14.27
CA VAL A 478 -10.28 13.25 -14.36
C VAL A 478 -11.54 12.56 -13.88
N ILE A 479 -12.06 11.63 -14.67
CA ILE A 479 -13.21 10.79 -14.34
C ILE A 479 -12.74 9.35 -14.27
N CYS A 480 -12.93 8.70 -13.12
CA CYS A 480 -12.57 7.31 -12.89
C CYS A 480 -13.83 6.44 -12.77
N LEU A 481 -13.98 5.45 -13.65
CA LEU A 481 -15.02 4.45 -13.56
C LEU A 481 -14.40 3.16 -13.03
N VAL A 482 -14.76 2.79 -11.80
CA VAL A 482 -14.13 1.70 -11.05
C VAL A 482 -15.00 0.45 -11.13
N ASP A 483 -14.45 -0.63 -11.67
CA ASP A 483 -15.08 -1.94 -11.69
C ASP A 483 -14.03 -3.07 -11.71
N THR A 484 -13.62 -3.50 -10.53
CA THR A 484 -12.60 -4.55 -10.36
C THR A 484 -12.83 -5.37 -9.11
N GLN A 485 -12.52 -6.66 -9.16
CA GLN A 485 -12.45 -7.52 -7.97
C GLN A 485 -11.21 -7.26 -7.10
N GLY A 486 -10.21 -6.56 -7.65
CA GLY A 486 -8.93 -6.23 -7.02
C GLY A 486 -7.83 -6.07 -8.05
N ALA A 487 -6.62 -5.77 -7.58
CA ALA A 487 -5.45 -5.74 -8.44
C ALA A 487 -5.01 -7.16 -8.83
N HIS A 488 -4.38 -7.31 -9.99
CA HIS A 488 -3.91 -8.61 -10.47
C HIS A 488 -2.85 -9.20 -9.52
N CYS A 489 -2.95 -10.50 -9.21
CA CYS A 489 -2.14 -11.19 -8.20
C CYS A 489 -1.40 -12.37 -8.83
N ASP A 490 -0.29 -12.12 -9.51
CA ASP A 490 0.62 -13.13 -10.01
C ASP A 490 2.09 -12.77 -9.72
N ALA A 491 3.00 -13.71 -10.00
CA ALA A 491 4.43 -13.49 -9.80
C ALA A 491 4.96 -12.33 -10.66
N GLY A 492 4.47 -12.19 -11.89
CA GLY A 492 4.86 -11.13 -12.80
C GLY A 492 4.43 -9.74 -12.32
N SER A 493 3.23 -9.61 -11.74
CA SER A 493 2.76 -8.35 -11.14
C SER A 493 3.60 -7.95 -9.93
N GLU A 494 3.97 -8.90 -9.07
CA GLU A 494 4.89 -8.65 -7.95
C GLU A 494 6.26 -8.17 -8.45
N GLN A 495 6.84 -8.83 -9.45
CA GLN A 495 8.12 -8.45 -10.07
C GLN A 495 8.12 -7.03 -10.64
N ARG A 496 6.97 -6.60 -11.17
CA ARG A 496 6.81 -5.27 -11.78
C ARG A 496 6.25 -4.23 -10.80
N GLY A 497 6.16 -4.56 -9.50
CA GLY A 497 5.82 -3.62 -8.43
C GLY A 497 4.34 -3.27 -8.35
N GLN A 498 3.48 -4.27 -8.21
CA GLN A 498 2.03 -4.07 -8.05
C GLN A 498 1.70 -3.13 -6.89
N GLY A 499 2.31 -3.36 -5.73
CA GLY A 499 2.13 -2.51 -4.54
C GLY A 499 2.61 -1.08 -4.78
N ASN A 500 3.80 -0.92 -5.38
CA ASN A 500 4.38 0.39 -5.69
C ASN A 500 3.49 1.20 -6.65
N ALA A 501 2.94 0.56 -7.69
CA ALA A 501 2.08 1.24 -8.66
C ALA A 501 0.77 1.73 -8.03
N ILE A 502 0.16 0.94 -7.15
CA ILE A 502 -1.03 1.33 -6.39
C ILE A 502 -0.71 2.49 -5.43
N ALA A 503 0.37 2.38 -4.66
CA ALA A 503 0.81 3.41 -3.72
C ALA A 503 1.06 4.75 -4.44
N GLU A 504 1.73 4.71 -5.60
CA GLU A 504 1.96 5.90 -6.42
C GLU A 504 0.64 6.51 -6.95
N CYS A 505 -0.38 5.68 -7.25
CA CYS A 505 -1.72 6.18 -7.57
C CYS A 505 -2.31 6.95 -6.37
N LEU A 506 -2.29 6.37 -5.17
CA LEU A 506 -2.88 7.00 -3.99
C LEU A 506 -2.28 8.38 -3.72
N THR A 507 -0.95 8.50 -3.69
CA THR A 507 -0.27 9.78 -3.46
C THR A 507 -0.48 10.77 -4.60
N THR A 508 -0.45 10.32 -5.86
CA THR A 508 -0.65 11.20 -7.02
C THR A 508 -2.08 11.74 -7.05
N PHE A 509 -3.10 10.87 -6.95
CA PHE A 509 -4.49 11.30 -6.96
C PHE A 509 -4.82 12.19 -5.75
N ALA A 510 -4.24 11.93 -4.58
CA ALA A 510 -4.40 12.79 -3.41
C ALA A 510 -3.91 14.23 -3.64
N GLY A 511 -2.91 14.42 -4.51
CA GLY A 511 -2.30 15.71 -4.79
C GLY A 511 -2.72 16.37 -6.10
N LEU A 512 -3.51 15.70 -6.97
CA LEU A 512 -3.90 16.22 -8.28
C LEU A 512 -4.58 17.59 -8.18
N ARG A 513 -4.13 18.54 -9.00
CA ARG A 513 -4.59 19.93 -9.01
C ARG A 513 -5.74 20.20 -9.98
N VAL A 514 -6.43 19.15 -10.38
CA VAL A 514 -7.64 19.17 -11.23
C VAL A 514 -8.75 18.37 -10.53
N PRO A 515 -10.03 18.62 -10.86
CA PRO A 515 -11.15 17.85 -10.34
C PRO A 515 -11.00 16.35 -10.64
N VAL A 516 -11.28 15.51 -9.64
CA VAL A 516 -11.30 14.05 -9.75
C VAL A 516 -12.66 13.54 -9.31
N ILE A 517 -13.35 12.83 -10.17
CA ILE A 517 -14.65 12.20 -9.90
C ILE A 517 -14.48 10.70 -10.06
N SER A 518 -14.84 9.92 -9.04
CA SER A 518 -14.71 8.45 -9.05
C SER A 518 -16.06 7.78 -8.81
N ILE A 519 -16.39 6.78 -9.60
CA ILE A 519 -17.67 6.07 -9.52
C ILE A 519 -17.42 4.57 -9.51
N VAL A 520 -17.87 3.88 -8.46
CA VAL A 520 -17.84 2.41 -8.39
C VAL A 520 -19.08 1.87 -9.10
N LEU A 521 -18.88 1.16 -10.21
CA LEU A 521 -19.97 0.69 -11.08
C LEU A 521 -20.57 -0.63 -10.62
N SER A 522 -19.72 -1.59 -10.24
CA SER A 522 -20.14 -2.93 -9.82
C SER A 522 -19.30 -3.42 -8.63
N GLU A 523 -18.05 -3.78 -8.82
CA GLU A 523 -17.16 -4.22 -7.74
C GLU A 523 -16.03 -3.20 -7.52
N GLY A 524 -15.87 -2.77 -6.27
CA GLY A 524 -14.75 -1.99 -5.79
C GLY A 524 -13.84 -2.88 -4.93
N GLY A 525 -12.92 -3.61 -5.55
CA GLY A 525 -12.06 -4.57 -4.84
C GLY A 525 -10.78 -3.95 -4.31
N SER A 526 -10.66 -3.85 -2.98
CA SER A 526 -9.41 -3.58 -2.26
C SER A 526 -8.61 -2.36 -2.76
N GLY A 527 -7.29 -2.40 -2.61
CA GLY A 527 -6.36 -1.38 -3.09
C GLY A 527 -6.42 -1.16 -4.61
N GLY A 528 -6.82 -2.19 -5.37
CA GLY A 528 -6.98 -2.09 -6.82
C GLY A 528 -8.06 -1.12 -7.25
N ALA A 529 -9.17 -1.07 -6.53
CA ALA A 529 -10.21 -0.07 -6.72
C ALA A 529 -9.81 1.28 -6.12
N LEU A 530 -9.23 1.28 -4.91
CA LEU A 530 -8.86 2.49 -4.20
C LEU A 530 -7.83 3.33 -4.97
N ALA A 531 -6.94 2.69 -5.74
CA ALA A 531 -5.96 3.35 -6.58
C ALA A 531 -6.57 4.41 -7.53
N LEU A 532 -7.84 4.23 -7.94
CA LEU A 532 -8.60 5.14 -8.81
C LEU A 532 -9.78 5.83 -8.08
N ALA A 533 -9.95 5.58 -6.78
CA ALA A 533 -11.06 6.09 -5.99
C ALA A 533 -10.67 7.19 -4.99
N VAL A 534 -9.52 7.85 -5.19
CA VAL A 534 -9.10 9.01 -4.40
C VAL A 534 -9.58 10.29 -5.09
N GLY A 535 -10.88 10.59 -4.98
CA GLY A 535 -11.54 11.66 -5.70
C GLY A 535 -12.09 12.80 -4.83
N ASP A 536 -12.41 13.94 -5.48
CA ASP A 536 -13.14 15.07 -4.87
C ASP A 536 -14.61 14.72 -4.67
N ARG A 537 -15.15 13.91 -5.60
CA ARG A 537 -16.49 13.33 -5.56
C ARG A 537 -16.38 11.84 -5.79
N ILE A 538 -17.01 11.06 -4.91
CA ILE A 538 -17.03 9.60 -4.98
C ILE A 538 -18.47 9.12 -4.90
N ALA A 539 -18.91 8.33 -5.89
CA ALA A 539 -20.22 7.71 -5.90
C ALA A 539 -20.11 6.20 -6.08
N MET A 540 -21.18 5.50 -5.75
CA MET A 540 -21.37 4.09 -6.06
C MET A 540 -22.74 3.88 -6.70
N MET A 541 -22.82 2.98 -7.69
CA MET A 541 -24.10 2.46 -8.15
C MET A 541 -24.80 1.72 -7.00
N GLU A 542 -26.13 1.76 -6.96
CA GLU A 542 -26.91 1.23 -5.83
C GLU A 542 -26.63 -0.23 -5.51
N ASN A 543 -26.42 -1.07 -6.54
CA ASN A 543 -26.08 -2.48 -6.39
C ASN A 543 -24.59 -2.77 -6.53
N ALA A 544 -23.73 -1.74 -6.47
CA ALA A 544 -22.31 -1.92 -6.38
C ALA A 544 -21.87 -2.30 -4.95
N VAL A 545 -20.73 -2.97 -4.86
CA VAL A 545 -20.10 -3.34 -3.58
C VAL A 545 -18.68 -2.82 -3.54
N TYR A 546 -18.26 -2.34 -2.35
CA TYR A 546 -16.88 -1.93 -2.10
C TYR A 546 -16.33 -2.68 -0.89
N SER A 547 -15.19 -3.33 -1.03
CA SER A 547 -14.67 -4.19 0.03
C SER A 547 -13.15 -4.34 -0.01
N ILE A 548 -12.56 -4.66 1.14
CA ILE A 548 -11.12 -4.92 1.25
C ILE A 548 -10.70 -6.26 0.63
N LEU A 549 -11.66 -7.17 0.47
CA LEU A 549 -11.45 -8.56 0.03
C LEU A 549 -12.79 -9.11 -0.45
N THR A 550 -12.78 -10.18 -1.23
CA THR A 550 -14.03 -10.87 -1.56
C THR A 550 -14.63 -11.55 -0.32
N PRO A 551 -15.96 -11.69 -0.22
CA PRO A 551 -16.59 -12.38 0.92
C PRO A 551 -16.08 -13.80 1.14
N GLU A 552 -15.83 -14.55 0.06
CA GLU A 552 -15.25 -15.89 0.11
C GLU A 552 -13.82 -15.88 0.70
N GLY A 553 -13.01 -14.92 0.26
CA GLY A 553 -11.66 -14.72 0.79
C GLY A 553 -11.67 -14.32 2.26
N PHE A 554 -12.59 -13.43 2.63
CA PHE A 554 -12.78 -13.00 4.03
C PHE A 554 -13.15 -14.19 4.93
N ALA A 555 -14.17 -14.97 4.53
CA ALA A 555 -14.59 -16.16 5.26
C ALA A 555 -13.49 -17.22 5.37
N SER A 556 -12.77 -17.46 4.27
CA SER A 556 -11.64 -18.40 4.24
C SER A 556 -10.51 -17.99 5.21
N ILE A 557 -10.18 -16.70 5.26
CA ILE A 557 -9.08 -16.22 6.12
C ILE A 557 -9.49 -16.19 7.59
N LEU A 558 -10.65 -15.62 7.93
CA LEU A 558 -11.05 -15.42 9.33
C LEU A 558 -11.69 -16.67 9.95
N TRP A 559 -12.55 -17.36 9.21
CA TRP A 559 -13.33 -18.49 9.72
C TRP A 559 -12.84 -19.85 9.21
N LYS A 560 -11.89 -19.86 8.25
CA LYS A 560 -11.37 -21.09 7.62
C LYS A 560 -12.43 -21.88 6.82
N ASP A 561 -13.48 -21.19 6.38
CA ASP A 561 -14.60 -21.75 5.66
C ASP A 561 -15.14 -20.76 4.62
N ALA A 562 -14.77 -20.96 3.35
CA ALA A 562 -15.22 -20.12 2.23
C ALA A 562 -16.73 -20.23 1.94
N SER A 563 -17.39 -21.32 2.39
CA SER A 563 -18.85 -21.51 2.16
C SER A 563 -19.70 -20.51 2.94
N ARG A 564 -19.14 -19.83 3.95
CA ARG A 564 -19.78 -18.78 4.75
C ARG A 564 -19.70 -17.39 4.10
N ALA A 565 -19.59 -17.32 2.77
CA ALA A 565 -19.44 -16.06 2.05
C ALA A 565 -20.63 -15.10 2.24
N ALA A 566 -21.85 -15.60 2.35
CA ALA A 566 -23.04 -14.77 2.61
C ALA A 566 -22.94 -14.07 3.98
N GLU A 567 -22.62 -14.83 5.03
CA GLU A 567 -22.41 -14.28 6.37
C GLU A 567 -21.21 -13.28 6.41
N ALA A 568 -20.17 -13.57 5.61
CA ALA A 568 -19.04 -12.66 5.47
C ALA A 568 -19.44 -11.34 4.79
N ALA A 569 -20.27 -11.38 3.77
CA ALA A 569 -20.78 -10.18 3.11
C ALA A 569 -21.53 -9.27 4.09
N ASP A 570 -22.39 -9.84 4.92
CA ASP A 570 -23.11 -9.07 5.95
C ASP A 570 -22.15 -8.46 6.99
N ALA A 571 -21.16 -9.23 7.45
CA ALA A 571 -20.18 -8.76 8.43
C ALA A 571 -19.25 -7.66 7.88
N MET A 572 -18.97 -7.67 6.57
CA MET A 572 -18.09 -6.71 5.91
C MET A 572 -18.73 -5.36 5.64
N LYS A 573 -20.06 -5.29 5.62
CA LYS A 573 -20.85 -4.09 5.28
C LYS A 573 -20.39 -3.42 3.97
N PRO A 574 -20.38 -4.12 2.82
CA PRO A 574 -19.74 -3.63 1.58
C PRO A 574 -20.67 -2.82 0.66
N THR A 575 -21.94 -2.62 1.03
CA THR A 575 -22.94 -2.02 0.13
C THR A 575 -22.75 -0.50 -0.02
N ALA A 576 -23.28 0.05 -1.12
CA ALA A 576 -23.22 1.48 -1.40
C ALA A 576 -23.83 2.33 -0.26
N TRP A 577 -24.95 1.87 0.32
CA TRP A 577 -25.60 2.56 1.44
C TRP A 577 -24.76 2.54 2.70
N GLN A 578 -24.11 1.44 3.00
CA GLN A 578 -23.19 1.33 4.14
C GLN A 578 -21.95 2.19 3.93
N ALA A 579 -21.38 2.20 2.73
CA ALA A 579 -20.24 3.08 2.39
C ALA A 579 -20.62 4.57 2.51
N LYS A 580 -21.85 4.96 2.11
CA LYS A 580 -22.38 6.31 2.31
C LYS A 580 -22.57 6.65 3.80
N ALA A 581 -23.11 5.73 4.57
CA ALA A 581 -23.27 5.90 6.02
C ALA A 581 -21.93 6.08 6.76
N MET A 582 -20.86 5.40 6.29
CA MET A 582 -19.49 5.57 6.82
C MET A 582 -18.78 6.84 6.28
N GLY A 583 -19.43 7.65 5.45
CA GLY A 583 -18.83 8.85 4.86
C GLY A 583 -17.73 8.58 3.81
N ILE A 584 -17.64 7.35 3.30
CA ILE A 584 -16.65 6.94 2.30
C ILE A 584 -17.06 7.40 0.90
N VAL A 585 -18.36 7.33 0.58
CA VAL A 585 -18.93 7.84 -0.69
C VAL A 585 -19.92 8.98 -0.41
N ASP A 586 -20.02 9.91 -1.36
CA ASP A 586 -20.91 11.07 -1.26
C ASP A 586 -22.34 10.70 -1.65
N GLU A 587 -22.47 9.88 -2.72
CA GLU A 587 -23.76 9.62 -3.35
C GLU A 587 -23.90 8.15 -3.74
N VAL A 588 -25.14 7.67 -3.65
CA VAL A 588 -25.58 6.38 -4.20
C VAL A 588 -26.41 6.66 -5.43
N ILE A 589 -25.91 6.28 -6.61
CA ILE A 589 -26.60 6.42 -7.88
C ILE A 589 -27.64 5.31 -7.97
N ARG A 590 -28.92 5.67 -8.00
CA ARG A 590 -30.05 4.73 -8.05
C ARG A 590 -30.05 3.94 -9.35
N GLU A 591 -30.53 2.71 -9.26
CA GLU A 591 -30.77 1.82 -10.39
C GLU A 591 -32.26 1.52 -10.50
N GLU A 592 -32.81 1.54 -11.70
CA GLU A 592 -34.20 1.21 -11.95
C GLU A 592 -34.43 -0.32 -11.97
N GLY A 593 -35.64 -0.75 -11.60
CA GLY A 593 -36.02 -2.15 -11.60
C GLY A 593 -35.21 -2.99 -10.61
N ALA A 594 -34.78 -4.18 -11.04
CA ALA A 594 -33.92 -5.06 -10.24
C ALA A 594 -32.43 -4.70 -10.36
N GLY A 595 -32.05 -3.72 -11.17
CA GLY A 595 -30.69 -3.22 -11.30
C GLY A 595 -30.27 -2.83 -12.72
N ALA A 596 -29.06 -2.33 -12.86
CA ALA A 596 -28.53 -1.77 -14.11
C ALA A 596 -28.55 -2.75 -15.31
N HIS A 597 -28.62 -4.06 -15.07
CA HIS A 597 -28.70 -5.08 -16.12
C HIS A 597 -30.07 -5.09 -16.83
N GLU A 598 -31.14 -4.62 -16.17
CA GLU A 598 -32.46 -4.48 -16.79
C GLU A 598 -32.58 -3.18 -17.60
N HIS A 599 -31.93 -2.11 -17.12
CA HIS A 599 -32.04 -0.78 -17.71
C HIS A 599 -30.67 -0.13 -17.88
N PRO A 600 -29.78 -0.68 -18.74
CA PRO A 600 -28.40 -0.21 -18.88
C PRO A 600 -28.28 1.24 -19.37
N GLU A 601 -29.21 1.68 -20.24
CA GLU A 601 -29.22 3.07 -20.75
C GLU A 601 -29.60 4.08 -19.66
N GLN A 602 -30.59 3.76 -18.82
CA GLN A 602 -30.97 4.61 -17.69
C GLN A 602 -29.85 4.67 -16.64
N ALA A 603 -29.20 3.54 -16.35
CA ALA A 603 -28.06 3.49 -15.46
C ALA A 603 -26.88 4.36 -15.97
N ALA A 604 -26.59 4.28 -17.26
CA ALA A 604 -25.55 5.11 -17.90
C ALA A 604 -25.92 6.61 -17.89
N GLN A 605 -27.19 6.94 -18.13
CA GLN A 605 -27.68 8.30 -18.05
C GLN A 605 -27.57 8.86 -16.62
N ALA A 606 -27.92 8.10 -15.59
CA ALA A 606 -27.79 8.52 -14.20
C ALA A 606 -26.33 8.78 -13.81
N VAL A 607 -25.39 7.96 -14.29
CA VAL A 607 -23.95 8.22 -14.11
C VAL A 607 -23.52 9.52 -14.82
N LYS A 608 -23.99 9.76 -16.05
CA LYS A 608 -23.72 11.00 -16.79
C LYS A 608 -24.21 12.23 -16.03
N GLU A 609 -25.42 12.19 -15.53
CA GLU A 609 -26.01 13.29 -14.75
C GLU A 609 -25.23 13.59 -13.49
N TYR A 610 -24.79 12.54 -12.76
CA TYR A 610 -23.92 12.70 -11.59
C TYR A 610 -22.57 13.34 -11.95
N VAL A 611 -21.92 12.88 -13.03
CA VAL A 611 -20.64 13.44 -13.49
C VAL A 611 -20.80 14.91 -13.87
N VAL A 612 -21.83 15.25 -14.66
CA VAL A 612 -22.08 16.62 -15.10
C VAL A 612 -22.36 17.55 -13.92
N SER A 613 -23.20 17.12 -12.96
CA SER A 613 -23.46 17.92 -11.76
C SER A 613 -22.21 18.11 -10.91
N SER A 614 -21.42 17.05 -10.72
CA SER A 614 -20.17 17.11 -9.99
C SER A 614 -19.13 18.01 -10.64
N LEU A 615 -19.01 18.00 -11.98
CA LEU A 615 -18.13 18.90 -12.72
C LEU A 615 -18.55 20.37 -12.53
N ARG A 616 -19.86 20.66 -12.52
CA ARG A 616 -20.39 22.02 -12.27
C ARG A 616 -20.11 22.48 -10.84
N GLU A 617 -20.30 21.60 -9.85
CA GLU A 617 -20.01 21.94 -8.44
C GLU A 617 -18.53 22.21 -8.17
N LEU A 618 -17.65 21.51 -8.88
CA LEU A 618 -16.20 21.66 -8.72
C LEU A 618 -15.63 22.80 -9.58
N GLU A 619 -16.44 23.37 -10.47
CA GLU A 619 -16.04 24.48 -11.32
C GLU A 619 -15.77 25.73 -10.48
N GLY A 620 -14.64 26.37 -10.73
CA GLY A 620 -14.25 27.59 -10.02
C GLY A 620 -13.76 27.39 -8.58
N VAL A 621 -13.71 26.16 -8.07
CA VAL A 621 -13.08 25.88 -6.79
C VAL A 621 -11.56 26.12 -6.90
N PRO A 622 -10.96 27.01 -6.07
CA PRO A 622 -9.53 27.27 -6.13
C PRO A 622 -8.71 25.98 -5.90
N VAL A 623 -7.66 25.77 -6.69
CA VAL A 623 -6.85 24.55 -6.64
C VAL A 623 -6.37 24.17 -5.24
N PRO A 624 -5.86 25.09 -4.39
CA PRO A 624 -5.46 24.73 -3.03
C PRO A 624 -6.63 24.21 -2.19
N GLU A 625 -7.82 24.78 -2.38
CA GLU A 625 -9.03 24.37 -1.68
C GLU A 625 -9.54 23.01 -2.18
N LEU A 626 -9.48 22.76 -3.49
CA LEU A 626 -9.83 21.48 -4.09
C LEU A 626 -9.00 20.35 -3.48
N VAL A 627 -7.67 20.49 -3.49
CA VAL A 627 -6.74 19.50 -2.93
C VAL A 627 -6.96 19.33 -1.43
N ARG A 628 -7.13 20.44 -0.69
CA ARG A 628 -7.40 20.40 0.76
C ARG A 628 -8.67 19.61 1.08
N ARG A 629 -9.79 19.89 0.39
CA ARG A 629 -11.07 19.19 0.62
C ARG A 629 -10.97 17.69 0.33
N ARG A 630 -10.28 17.32 -0.77
CA ARG A 630 -10.04 15.92 -1.13
C ARG A 630 -9.29 15.20 -0.01
N GLN A 631 -8.22 15.78 0.51
CA GLN A 631 -7.40 15.18 1.55
C GLN A 631 -8.14 15.13 2.91
N GLU A 632 -8.89 16.17 3.26
CA GLU A 632 -9.70 16.20 4.47
C GLU A 632 -10.80 15.14 4.48
N ARG A 633 -11.39 14.80 3.32
CA ARG A 633 -12.34 13.69 3.21
C ARG A 633 -11.76 12.42 3.81
N PHE A 634 -10.57 12.02 3.37
CA PHE A 634 -9.94 10.79 3.85
C PHE A 634 -9.46 10.90 5.29
N SER A 635 -9.05 12.08 5.74
CA SER A 635 -8.65 12.29 7.13
C SER A 635 -9.80 12.09 8.12
N ARG A 636 -11.05 12.28 7.70
CA ARG A 636 -12.26 12.11 8.54
C ARG A 636 -12.74 10.67 8.63
N VAL A 637 -12.32 9.76 7.74
CA VAL A 637 -12.80 8.37 7.77
C VAL A 637 -12.38 7.69 9.06
N GLY A 638 -13.38 7.16 9.80
CA GLY A 638 -13.21 6.49 11.09
C GLY A 638 -13.10 7.44 12.30
N VAL A 639 -13.07 8.76 12.09
CA VAL A 639 -13.18 9.74 13.19
C VAL A 639 -14.66 9.89 13.50
N GLU A 640 -15.06 9.65 14.77
CA GLU A 640 -16.42 9.86 15.28
C GLU A 640 -16.79 11.34 15.35
#